data_c903f76831e211f962fab99e413a3685
#
_entry.id   c903f76831e211f962fab99e413a3685
#
_cell.length_a   1.000
_cell.length_b   1.000
_cell.length_c   1.000
_cell.angle_alpha   90.00
_cell.angle_beta   90.00
_cell.angle_gamma   90.00
#
_symmetry.space_group_name_H-M   'P 1'
#
loop_
_entity.id
_entity.type
_entity.pdbx_description
1 polymer ?
#
loop_
_entity_poly.entity_id
_entity_poly.type
_entity_poly.pdbx_seq_one_letter_code
_entity_poly.pdbx_strand_id
1 'polypeptide(L)'
;MTNPIHATWGHAKAHSPLLHAWRWAARQAHRQALASEIINNADLPASIGARIDTITRGTRLWPTERAEIARELVVHARDALDAERDTDDILTTLGDPKAVSKLLRRAARRKRSWLWQVRRWTSNAVLCALGVMTVSYAALFIRFNSGLPDIDRHYIAELNQRNAGYAEEQHAWPAVEALWVEWMRESRRLSAVEDARRDALIESGADPFEQPETRPERAFAKWWNATPDHAGYTEYRAFLDRIEPQIESASRAAHLPTFGGLYSDRTEDVPIEGASFSVTRAIPASTRADETGSLITVLLPWIGQTRKAGKVLLTDAFFASESGDAQRTADRIESSILYAGLAADDGFLISHLVGVSLQQQSEAMLLRILHEHPDLLTDAQLIGIAHRLTSVAQRTQQVDTRIERTMILDVLQRCFTDDGNGDGRLTASGFDLLGSEIFQLGPESNLDFTLDGSVKPTAIGRLLGPAALVTVASRREHIEAYDHLVGFMDAALQSNTPAARSAELLAELDTEFTKVVDQSHRFPILGILMPSMGSVVQTVHIARAHTGATLLTVAAHLHHRRTGNWPDDASELVPHLLPSIPEDPFDPGRSFRLLVRDGRLLVYSVGSDGDDDSGTIKPNEFGFINTRGVRNLSDRYPHDSVTPDPIKDGDWIIYPTEG
;
A
#
# COMPACT_ATOMS: atom_id res chain seq x y z
N MET A 1 -13.89 -32.83 -29.41
CA MET A 1 -13.87 -33.03 -27.96
C MET A 1 -14.93 -32.12 -27.37
N THR A 2 -15.97 -32.72 -26.83
CA THR A 2 -17.29 -32.15 -26.50
C THR A 2 -17.28 -31.36 -25.19
N ASN A 3 -17.89 -30.23 -25.25
CA ASN A 3 -17.99 -29.19 -24.20
C ASN A 3 -19.08 -29.57 -23.15
N PRO A 4 -18.80 -29.57 -21.83
CA PRO A 4 -19.78 -29.93 -20.79
C PRO A 4 -20.37 -28.69 -20.10
N ILE A 5 -21.08 -27.80 -20.81
CA ILE A 5 -21.72 -26.61 -20.20
C ILE A 5 -23.26 -26.67 -20.21
N HIS A 6 -23.85 -27.85 -20.26
CA HIS A 6 -25.34 -27.95 -20.34
C HIS A 6 -26.03 -28.61 -19.15
N ALA A 7 -25.38 -28.81 -17.99
CA ALA A 7 -25.97 -29.62 -16.90
C ALA A 7 -26.35 -28.88 -15.61
N THR A 8 -26.28 -27.55 -15.49
CA THR A 8 -26.50 -26.85 -14.19
C THR A 8 -27.74 -25.94 -14.12
N TRP A 9 -28.58 -25.87 -15.14
CA TRP A 9 -29.77 -25.01 -15.16
C TRP A 9 -31.09 -25.69 -14.72
N GLY A 10 -31.06 -26.95 -14.32
CA GLY A 10 -32.26 -27.75 -14.00
C GLY A 10 -32.83 -27.60 -12.57
N HIS A 11 -32.07 -27.15 -11.59
CA HIS A 11 -32.48 -27.18 -10.17
C HIS A 11 -32.84 -25.83 -9.51
N ALA A 12 -32.64 -24.72 -10.18
CA ALA A 12 -32.91 -23.40 -9.61
C ALA A 12 -34.38 -22.91 -9.63
N LYS A 13 -35.28 -23.68 -10.27
CA LYS A 13 -36.72 -23.28 -10.40
C LYS A 13 -37.64 -23.69 -9.25
N ALA A 14 -37.16 -24.37 -8.21
CA ALA A 14 -38.02 -24.93 -7.17
C ALA A 14 -38.27 -24.03 -5.93
N HIS A 15 -37.60 -22.86 -5.79
CA HIS A 15 -37.64 -22.05 -4.59
C HIS A 15 -38.04 -20.59 -4.78
N SER A 16 -38.99 -20.31 -5.68
CA SER A 16 -39.55 -18.96 -5.77
C SER A 16 -40.43 -18.68 -4.54
N PRO A 17 -40.14 -17.63 -3.75
CA PRO A 17 -40.97 -17.21 -2.60
C PRO A 17 -42.43 -16.96 -3.00
N LEU A 18 -42.64 -16.49 -4.23
CA LEU A 18 -43.97 -16.27 -4.79
C LEU A 18 -44.76 -17.57 -4.99
N LEU A 19 -44.12 -18.68 -5.36
CA LEU A 19 -44.74 -19.99 -5.49
C LEU A 19 -45.14 -20.55 -4.12
N HIS A 20 -44.35 -20.31 -3.08
CA HIS A 20 -44.70 -20.67 -1.72
C HIS A 20 -45.84 -19.84 -1.17
N ALA A 21 -45.88 -18.53 -1.43
CA ALA A 21 -46.98 -17.65 -1.05
C ALA A 21 -48.27 -18.04 -1.77
N TRP A 22 -48.20 -18.36 -3.09
CA TRP A 22 -49.36 -18.84 -3.87
C TRP A 22 -49.88 -20.20 -3.39
N ARG A 23 -49.02 -21.18 -3.13
CA ARG A 23 -49.39 -22.49 -2.56
C ARG A 23 -50.01 -22.35 -1.17
N TRP A 24 -49.49 -21.40 -0.37
CA TRP A 24 -50.08 -21.07 0.96
C TRP A 24 -51.48 -20.46 0.81
N ALA A 25 -51.66 -19.50 -0.07
CA ALA A 25 -52.98 -18.89 -0.36
C ALA A 25 -54.00 -19.90 -0.91
N ALA A 26 -53.57 -20.79 -1.82
CA ALA A 26 -54.41 -21.89 -2.37
C ALA A 26 -54.82 -22.89 -1.29
N ARG A 27 -53.92 -23.25 -0.37
CA ARG A 27 -54.25 -24.11 0.80
C ARG A 27 -55.20 -23.40 1.79
N GLN A 28 -55.11 -22.09 1.95
CA GLN A 28 -56.03 -21.30 2.74
C GLN A 28 -57.45 -21.30 2.12
N ALA A 29 -57.54 -21.11 0.83
CA ALA A 29 -58.83 -21.16 0.11
C ALA A 29 -59.47 -22.56 0.19
N HIS A 30 -58.73 -23.62 -0.03
CA HIS A 30 -59.19 -25.02 0.11
C HIS A 30 -59.69 -25.34 1.54
N ARG A 31 -58.99 -24.82 2.57
CA ARG A 31 -59.41 -24.98 3.97
C ARG A 31 -60.58 -24.10 4.38
N GLN A 32 -60.88 -23.02 3.65
CA GLN A 32 -62.08 -22.26 3.84
C GLN A 32 -63.34 -22.98 3.34
N ALA A 33 -63.21 -23.77 2.30
CA ALA A 33 -64.29 -24.59 1.77
C ALA A 33 -64.77 -25.66 2.74
N LEU A 34 -63.88 -26.19 3.62
CA LEU A 34 -64.18 -27.28 4.57
C LEU A 34 -65.38 -27.02 5.52
N ALA A 35 -65.53 -25.80 6.04
CA ALA A 35 -66.65 -25.46 6.93
C ALA A 35 -67.97 -25.36 6.19
N SER A 36 -67.95 -24.72 4.99
CA SER A 36 -69.15 -24.61 4.11
C SER A 36 -69.53 -25.95 3.55
N GLU A 37 -68.59 -26.84 3.25
CA GLU A 37 -68.84 -28.20 2.79
C GLU A 37 -69.53 -29.08 3.87
N ILE A 38 -69.10 -28.96 5.13
CA ILE A 38 -69.70 -29.63 6.28
C ILE A 38 -71.16 -29.18 6.44
N ILE A 39 -71.44 -27.88 6.29
CA ILE A 39 -72.77 -27.30 6.42
C ILE A 39 -73.64 -27.75 5.23
N ASN A 40 -73.14 -27.68 3.99
CA ASN A 40 -73.88 -28.07 2.79
C ASN A 40 -74.24 -29.55 2.72
N ASN A 41 -73.33 -30.40 3.23
CA ASN A 41 -73.53 -31.86 3.25
C ASN A 41 -74.37 -32.32 4.48
N ALA A 42 -74.81 -31.40 5.30
CA ALA A 42 -75.53 -31.74 6.55
C ALA A 42 -77.05 -31.92 6.40
N ASP A 43 -77.59 -31.79 5.20
CA ASP A 43 -79.04 -31.97 4.93
C ASP A 43 -79.97 -31.22 5.92
N LEU A 44 -79.62 -29.95 6.18
CA LEU A 44 -80.33 -29.06 7.04
C LEU A 44 -81.25 -28.10 6.25
N PRO A 45 -82.39 -27.62 6.85
CA PRO A 45 -83.12 -26.55 6.24
C PRO A 45 -82.23 -25.36 5.89
N ALA A 46 -82.43 -24.75 4.69
CA ALA A 46 -81.60 -23.69 4.14
C ALA A 46 -81.38 -22.49 5.09
N SER A 47 -82.43 -22.12 5.88
CA SER A 47 -82.36 -21.08 6.89
C SER A 47 -81.43 -21.36 8.04
N ILE A 48 -81.39 -22.63 8.52
CA ILE A 48 -80.54 -23.07 9.60
C ILE A 48 -79.08 -23.17 9.08
N GLY A 49 -78.87 -23.72 7.87
CA GLY A 49 -77.55 -23.81 7.24
C GLY A 49 -76.94 -22.41 7.02
N ALA A 50 -77.70 -21.44 6.53
CA ALA A 50 -77.26 -20.08 6.36
C ALA A 50 -76.93 -19.38 7.67
N ARG A 51 -77.69 -19.70 8.77
CA ARG A 51 -77.40 -19.15 10.09
C ARG A 51 -76.08 -19.70 10.63
N ILE A 52 -75.86 -20.99 10.54
CA ILE A 52 -74.60 -21.67 10.96
C ILE A 52 -73.40 -21.15 10.18
N ASP A 53 -73.54 -20.97 8.85
CA ASP A 53 -72.49 -20.41 8.00
C ASP A 53 -72.12 -18.96 8.42
N THR A 54 -73.16 -18.15 8.72
CA THR A 54 -72.96 -16.79 9.20
C THR A 54 -72.19 -16.76 10.55
N ILE A 55 -72.58 -17.65 11.49
CA ILE A 55 -71.92 -17.78 12.79
C ILE A 55 -70.45 -18.21 12.61
N THR A 56 -70.20 -19.25 11.85
CA THR A 56 -68.86 -19.79 11.65
C THR A 56 -67.92 -18.82 10.93
N ARG A 57 -68.36 -18.11 9.90
CA ARG A 57 -67.60 -17.06 9.25
C ARG A 57 -67.32 -15.88 10.21
N GLY A 58 -68.29 -15.51 11.02
CA GLY A 58 -68.18 -14.43 12.02
C GLY A 58 -67.15 -14.69 13.12
N THR A 59 -66.78 -15.94 13.37
CA THR A 59 -65.77 -16.28 14.37
C THR A 59 -64.36 -15.81 14.03
N ARG A 60 -64.05 -15.62 12.73
CA ARG A 60 -62.70 -15.26 12.22
C ARG A 60 -61.59 -16.16 12.83
N LEU A 61 -61.89 -17.43 13.05
CA LEU A 61 -60.95 -18.45 13.53
C LEU A 61 -60.27 -19.13 12.36
N TRP A 62 -59.31 -19.99 12.68
CA TRP A 62 -58.61 -20.78 11.64
C TRP A 62 -59.59 -21.73 10.91
N PRO A 63 -59.34 -22.09 9.67
CA PRO A 63 -60.20 -22.99 8.87
C PRO A 63 -60.57 -24.29 9.57
N THR A 64 -59.62 -24.92 10.25
CA THR A 64 -59.82 -26.17 11.00
C THR A 64 -60.71 -25.96 12.23
N GLU A 65 -60.50 -24.86 12.97
CA GLU A 65 -61.32 -24.51 14.12
C GLU A 65 -62.75 -24.12 13.71
N ARG A 66 -62.91 -23.47 12.54
CA ARG A 66 -64.23 -23.17 11.93
C ARG A 66 -64.94 -24.41 11.54
N ALA A 67 -64.22 -25.39 10.92
CA ALA A 67 -64.79 -26.69 10.54
C ALA A 67 -65.25 -27.50 11.77
N GLU A 68 -64.54 -27.42 12.90
CA GLU A 68 -64.92 -28.07 14.16
C GLU A 68 -66.20 -27.42 14.74
N ILE A 69 -66.22 -26.08 14.81
CA ILE A 69 -67.41 -25.34 15.23
C ILE A 69 -68.63 -25.60 14.30
N ALA A 70 -68.41 -25.64 12.99
CA ALA A 70 -69.45 -25.96 12.03
C ALA A 70 -70.02 -27.35 12.29
N ARG A 71 -69.17 -28.36 12.57
CA ARG A 71 -69.58 -29.72 12.91
C ARG A 71 -70.40 -29.78 14.20
N GLU A 72 -69.96 -29.09 15.28
CA GLU A 72 -70.67 -29.01 16.57
C GLU A 72 -72.05 -28.35 16.38
N LEU A 73 -72.16 -27.23 15.63
CA LEU A 73 -73.40 -26.53 15.40
C LEU A 73 -74.36 -27.33 14.50
N VAL A 74 -73.83 -28.09 13.50
CA VAL A 74 -74.60 -28.98 12.65
C VAL A 74 -75.17 -30.15 13.44
N VAL A 75 -74.40 -30.76 14.34
CA VAL A 75 -74.87 -31.84 15.21
C VAL A 75 -75.98 -31.32 16.13
N HIS A 76 -75.81 -30.18 16.78
CA HIS A 76 -76.84 -29.57 17.62
C HIS A 76 -78.13 -29.22 16.87
N ALA A 77 -77.99 -28.74 15.63
CA ALA A 77 -79.14 -28.46 14.80
C ALA A 77 -79.89 -29.71 14.36
N ARG A 78 -79.17 -30.82 14.07
CA ARG A 78 -79.75 -32.13 13.72
C ARG A 78 -80.45 -32.74 14.94
N ASP A 79 -79.81 -32.75 16.08
CA ASP A 79 -80.39 -33.25 17.32
C ASP A 79 -81.72 -32.53 17.66
N ALA A 80 -81.74 -31.21 17.40
CA ALA A 80 -82.96 -30.41 17.60
C ALA A 80 -84.06 -30.72 16.56
N LEU A 81 -83.73 -31.01 15.30
CA LEU A 81 -84.63 -31.42 14.26
C LEU A 81 -85.17 -32.84 14.53
N ASP A 82 -84.33 -33.77 14.95
CA ASP A 82 -84.71 -35.13 15.32
C ASP A 82 -85.60 -35.14 16.54
N ALA A 83 -85.56 -34.14 17.41
CA ALA A 83 -86.46 -33.91 18.50
C ALA A 83 -87.75 -33.16 18.13
N GLU A 84 -88.10 -33.11 16.78
CA GLU A 84 -89.30 -32.49 16.23
C GLU A 84 -89.47 -31.00 16.59
N ARG A 85 -88.40 -30.23 16.84
CA ARG A 85 -88.48 -28.82 17.09
C ARG A 85 -88.67 -28.06 15.78
N ASP A 86 -89.46 -26.98 15.89
CA ASP A 86 -89.74 -26.10 14.77
C ASP A 86 -88.50 -25.32 14.35
N THR A 87 -88.38 -25.04 13.07
CA THR A 87 -87.23 -24.35 12.47
C THR A 87 -86.99 -22.98 13.10
N ASP A 88 -88.06 -22.27 13.45
CA ASP A 88 -87.98 -20.95 14.09
C ASP A 88 -87.51 -21.02 15.54
N ASP A 89 -87.87 -22.09 16.26
CA ASP A 89 -87.34 -22.35 17.61
C ASP A 89 -85.82 -22.67 17.61
N ILE A 90 -85.40 -23.42 16.61
CA ILE A 90 -83.95 -23.75 16.39
C ILE A 90 -83.15 -22.47 16.07
N LEU A 91 -83.73 -21.60 15.18
CA LEU A 91 -83.07 -20.32 14.81
C LEU A 91 -83.00 -19.39 16.01
N THR A 92 -84.01 -19.37 16.88
CA THR A 92 -84.01 -18.59 18.13
C THR A 92 -83.00 -19.14 19.14
N THR A 93 -82.91 -20.48 19.26
CA THR A 93 -81.87 -21.14 20.14
C THR A 93 -80.47 -20.89 19.68
N LEU A 94 -80.21 -20.83 18.37
CA LEU A 94 -78.89 -20.48 17.81
C LEU A 94 -78.49 -19.03 18.07
N GLY A 95 -79.47 -18.15 18.42
CA GLY A 95 -79.23 -16.81 18.84
C GLY A 95 -78.69 -15.82 17.80
N ASP A 96 -78.31 -14.61 18.25
CA ASP A 96 -77.71 -13.61 17.35
C ASP A 96 -76.34 -14.07 16.83
N PRO A 97 -76.15 -14.15 15.49
CA PRO A 97 -74.91 -14.65 14.92
C PRO A 97 -73.68 -13.89 15.36
N LYS A 98 -73.79 -12.56 15.57
CA LYS A 98 -72.66 -11.74 16.02
C LYS A 98 -72.23 -12.04 17.45
N ALA A 99 -73.22 -12.20 18.34
CA ALA A 99 -72.98 -12.51 19.75
C ALA A 99 -72.39 -13.89 19.91
N VAL A 100 -73.01 -14.91 19.26
CA VAL A 100 -72.56 -16.31 19.28
C VAL A 100 -71.18 -16.47 18.66
N SER A 101 -70.90 -15.86 17.51
CA SER A 101 -69.56 -15.89 16.90
C SER A 101 -68.48 -15.34 17.85
N LYS A 102 -68.81 -14.26 18.60
CA LYS A 102 -67.88 -13.66 19.57
C LYS A 102 -67.59 -14.59 20.77
N LEU A 103 -68.63 -15.28 21.23
CA LEU A 103 -68.51 -16.24 22.33
C LEU A 103 -67.69 -17.48 21.89
N LEU A 104 -68.02 -18.10 20.78
CA LEU A 104 -67.31 -19.23 20.22
C LEU A 104 -65.84 -18.91 19.92
N ARG A 105 -65.61 -17.71 19.41
CA ARG A 105 -64.23 -17.20 19.18
C ARG A 105 -63.43 -17.11 20.49
N ARG A 106 -64.08 -16.66 21.59
CA ARG A 106 -63.42 -16.58 22.89
C ARG A 106 -63.15 -17.99 23.48
N ALA A 107 -64.08 -18.90 23.34
CA ALA A 107 -63.99 -20.27 23.82
C ALA A 107 -62.86 -21.03 23.07
N ALA A 108 -62.85 -20.94 21.73
CA ALA A 108 -61.80 -21.57 20.92
C ALA A 108 -60.39 -21.03 21.23
N ARG A 109 -60.29 -19.71 21.47
CA ARG A 109 -59.02 -19.10 21.85
C ARG A 109 -58.50 -19.57 23.22
N ARG A 110 -59.39 -19.86 24.18
CA ARG A 110 -59.04 -20.38 25.51
C ARG A 110 -58.54 -21.84 25.45
N LYS A 111 -59.04 -22.63 24.51
CA LYS A 111 -58.61 -24.01 24.29
C LYS A 111 -57.26 -24.16 23.63
N ARG A 112 -56.69 -23.07 23.07
CA ARG A 112 -55.39 -23.12 22.40
C ARG A 112 -54.26 -23.45 23.38
N SER A 113 -53.40 -24.41 23.07
CA SER A 113 -52.25 -24.82 23.89
C SER A 113 -51.27 -23.63 24.09
N TRP A 114 -50.55 -23.64 25.21
CA TRP A 114 -49.54 -22.63 25.53
C TRP A 114 -48.42 -22.59 24.43
N LEU A 115 -48.10 -23.73 23.82
CA LEU A 115 -47.15 -23.83 22.70
C LEU A 115 -47.56 -23.00 21.52
N TRP A 116 -48.88 -22.87 21.26
CA TRP A 116 -49.38 -21.99 20.18
C TRP A 116 -49.17 -20.49 20.52
N GLN A 117 -49.32 -20.14 21.79
CA GLN A 117 -49.05 -18.79 22.26
C GLN A 117 -47.57 -18.44 22.12
N VAL A 118 -46.68 -19.34 22.57
CA VAL A 118 -45.21 -19.22 22.42
C VAL A 118 -44.86 -19.04 20.94
N ARG A 119 -45.30 -19.93 20.05
CA ARG A 119 -45.05 -19.83 18.61
C ARG A 119 -45.49 -18.50 18.00
N ARG A 120 -46.63 -17.99 18.43
CA ARG A 120 -47.12 -16.68 17.98
C ARG A 120 -46.29 -15.53 18.47
N TRP A 121 -45.87 -15.57 19.75
CA TRP A 121 -44.98 -14.60 20.34
C TRP A 121 -43.62 -14.58 19.63
N THR A 122 -43.04 -15.75 19.41
CA THR A 122 -41.75 -15.89 18.71
C THR A 122 -41.86 -15.39 17.26
N SER A 123 -42.93 -15.75 16.52
CA SER A 123 -43.14 -15.26 15.16
C SER A 123 -43.30 -13.74 15.12
N ASN A 124 -44.02 -13.16 16.05
CA ASN A 124 -44.18 -11.69 16.13
C ASN A 124 -42.83 -11.04 16.52
N ALA A 125 -42.10 -11.60 17.45
CA ALA A 125 -40.78 -11.11 17.84
C ALA A 125 -39.80 -11.12 16.64
N VAL A 126 -39.76 -12.22 15.88
CA VAL A 126 -38.96 -12.32 14.67
C VAL A 126 -39.37 -11.28 13.62
N LEU A 127 -40.68 -11.11 13.39
CA LEU A 127 -41.17 -10.08 12.45
C LEU A 127 -40.83 -8.66 12.91
N CYS A 128 -40.94 -8.36 14.20
CA CYS A 128 -40.50 -7.09 14.77
C CYS A 128 -39.00 -6.88 14.62
N ALA A 129 -38.19 -7.91 14.91
CA ALA A 129 -36.74 -7.86 14.73
C ALA A 129 -36.34 -7.63 13.28
N LEU A 130 -36.99 -8.33 12.31
CA LEU A 130 -36.79 -8.12 10.89
C LEU A 130 -37.19 -6.70 10.47
N GLY A 131 -38.32 -6.19 11.00
CA GLY A 131 -38.78 -4.83 10.75
C GLY A 131 -37.78 -3.78 11.23
N VAL A 132 -37.29 -3.94 12.47
CA VAL A 132 -36.25 -3.07 13.04
C VAL A 132 -34.98 -3.13 12.20
N MET A 133 -34.53 -4.34 11.85
CA MET A 133 -33.33 -4.53 11.02
C MET A 133 -33.49 -3.86 9.65
N THR A 134 -34.63 -4.01 9.01
CA THR A 134 -34.90 -3.36 7.71
C THR A 134 -34.90 -1.85 7.81
N VAL A 135 -35.53 -1.28 8.83
CA VAL A 135 -35.54 0.18 9.05
C VAL A 135 -34.17 0.71 9.37
N SER A 136 -33.42 0.00 10.25
CA SER A 136 -32.04 0.35 10.58
C SER A 136 -31.15 0.30 9.34
N TYR A 137 -31.26 -0.74 8.52
CA TYR A 137 -30.49 -0.86 7.28
C TYR A 137 -30.87 0.23 6.27
N ALA A 138 -32.16 0.55 6.12
CA ALA A 138 -32.61 1.65 5.26
C ALA A 138 -32.04 3.00 5.71
N ALA A 139 -32.01 3.25 7.02
CA ALA A 139 -31.41 4.47 7.58
C ALA A 139 -29.89 4.54 7.28
N LEU A 140 -29.17 3.41 7.49
CA LEU A 140 -27.75 3.31 7.13
C LEU A 140 -27.55 3.50 5.62
N PHE A 141 -28.39 2.89 4.80
CA PHE A 141 -28.33 3.03 3.33
C PHE A 141 -28.50 4.48 2.87
N ILE A 142 -29.49 5.18 3.42
CA ILE A 142 -29.70 6.60 3.11
C ILE A 142 -28.49 7.42 3.58
N ARG A 143 -28.04 7.20 4.83
CA ARG A 143 -26.91 7.92 5.41
C ARG A 143 -25.61 7.68 4.61
N PHE A 144 -25.36 6.45 4.15
CA PHE A 144 -24.19 6.11 3.36
C PHE A 144 -24.21 6.76 1.98
N ASN A 145 -25.32 6.63 1.26
CA ASN A 145 -25.43 7.12 -0.11
C ASN A 145 -25.66 8.64 -0.23
N SER A 146 -26.02 9.33 0.86
CA SER A 146 -26.13 10.79 0.91
C SER A 146 -24.83 11.49 1.28
N GLY A 147 -23.82 10.76 1.74
CA GLY A 147 -22.50 11.31 2.07
C GLY A 147 -21.72 11.63 0.80
N LEU A 148 -21.16 12.83 0.75
CA LEU A 148 -20.19 13.22 -0.28
C LEU A 148 -18.83 13.41 0.40
N PRO A 149 -17.73 13.06 -0.29
CA PRO A 149 -16.38 13.39 0.17
C PRO A 149 -16.26 14.91 0.34
N ASP A 150 -15.51 15.33 1.32
CA ASP A 150 -15.21 16.74 1.54
C ASP A 150 -13.75 17.01 1.16
N ILE A 151 -13.56 17.42 -0.11
CA ILE A 151 -12.25 17.68 -0.72
C ILE A 151 -12.02 19.19 -0.69
N ASP A 152 -11.42 19.67 0.39
CA ASP A 152 -11.19 21.10 0.65
C ASP A 152 -9.76 21.56 0.32
N ARG A 153 -8.79 20.63 0.30
CA ARG A 153 -7.37 20.95 0.09
C ARG A 153 -6.83 20.39 -1.21
N HIS A 154 -6.10 21.24 -1.92
CA HIS A 154 -5.43 20.87 -3.17
C HIS A 154 -3.94 20.56 -2.92
N TYR A 155 -3.65 19.39 -2.36
CA TYR A 155 -2.31 19.00 -1.94
C TYR A 155 -1.27 18.98 -3.08
N ILE A 156 -1.66 18.59 -4.29
CA ILE A 156 -0.77 18.62 -5.46
C ILE A 156 -0.35 20.06 -5.78
N ALA A 157 -1.27 21.02 -5.73
CA ALA A 157 -0.93 22.43 -5.93
C ALA A 157 -0.05 22.98 -4.81
N GLU A 158 -0.29 22.59 -3.55
CA GLU A 158 0.56 22.96 -2.42
C GLU A 158 2.01 22.46 -2.59
N LEU A 159 2.19 21.23 -3.10
CA LEU A 159 3.53 20.71 -3.40
C LEU A 159 4.20 21.50 -4.52
N ASN A 160 3.49 21.80 -5.60
CA ASN A 160 4.04 22.57 -6.70
C ASN A 160 4.41 24.02 -6.31
N GLN A 161 3.75 24.60 -5.30
CA GLN A 161 4.10 25.92 -4.77
C GLN A 161 5.51 25.96 -4.18
N ARG A 162 6.08 24.86 -3.70
CA ARG A 162 7.46 24.80 -3.20
C ARG A 162 8.46 25.14 -4.30
N ASN A 163 8.20 24.71 -5.52
CA ASN A 163 9.05 24.98 -6.68
C ASN A 163 8.76 26.36 -7.32
N ALA A 164 7.59 26.93 -7.10
CA ALA A 164 7.16 28.20 -7.68
C ALA A 164 8.00 29.43 -7.23
N GLY A 165 8.76 29.28 -6.14
CA GLY A 165 9.68 30.35 -5.66
C GLY A 165 11.01 30.43 -6.42
N TYR A 166 11.30 29.49 -7.30
CA TYR A 166 12.54 29.41 -8.08
C TYR A 166 12.29 29.72 -9.54
N ALA A 167 13.22 30.45 -10.18
CA ALA A 167 13.19 30.64 -11.62
C ALA A 167 13.50 29.33 -12.35
N GLU A 168 13.02 29.16 -13.59
CA GLU A 168 13.19 27.92 -14.37
C GLU A 168 14.67 27.54 -14.54
N GLU A 169 15.56 28.52 -14.68
CA GLU A 169 17.01 28.32 -14.80
C GLU A 169 17.66 27.77 -13.50
N GLN A 170 16.94 27.81 -12.39
CA GLN A 170 17.37 27.28 -11.08
C GLN A 170 16.91 25.84 -10.87
N HIS A 171 16.23 25.24 -11.83
CA HIS A 171 15.74 23.87 -11.77
C HIS A 171 16.75 22.89 -12.39
N ALA A 172 17.11 21.84 -11.66
CA ALA A 172 18.03 20.80 -12.16
C ALA A 172 17.35 19.85 -13.15
N TRP A 173 16.03 19.72 -13.09
CA TRP A 173 15.25 18.77 -13.89
C TRP A 173 15.50 18.82 -15.41
N PRO A 174 15.54 20.00 -16.08
CA PRO A 174 15.74 20.02 -17.54
C PRO A 174 17.04 19.38 -17.99
N ALA A 175 18.12 19.53 -17.21
CA ALA A 175 19.40 18.92 -17.53
C ALA A 175 19.40 17.40 -17.31
N VAL A 176 18.71 16.93 -16.26
CA VAL A 176 18.52 15.49 -15.98
C VAL A 176 17.70 14.83 -17.08
N GLU A 177 16.62 15.48 -17.53
CA GLU A 177 15.80 14.97 -18.63
C GLU A 177 16.59 14.92 -19.95
N ALA A 178 17.36 15.96 -20.25
CA ALA A 178 18.21 15.97 -21.44
C ALA A 178 19.25 14.85 -21.43
N LEU A 179 19.90 14.60 -20.28
CA LEU A 179 20.80 13.48 -20.11
C LEU A 179 20.09 12.14 -20.31
N TRP A 180 18.88 11.98 -19.73
CA TRP A 180 18.07 10.79 -19.87
C TRP A 180 17.67 10.51 -21.32
N VAL A 181 17.24 11.53 -22.05
CA VAL A 181 16.85 11.42 -23.47
C VAL A 181 18.05 10.95 -24.31
N GLU A 182 19.22 11.55 -24.13
CA GLU A 182 20.39 11.20 -24.93
C GLU A 182 20.93 9.81 -24.53
N TRP A 183 20.92 9.50 -23.24
CA TRP A 183 21.25 8.16 -22.77
C TRP A 183 20.34 7.09 -23.40
N MET A 184 19.03 7.33 -23.47
CA MET A 184 18.07 6.42 -24.09
C MET A 184 18.31 6.27 -25.59
N ARG A 185 18.62 7.38 -26.29
CA ARG A 185 18.93 7.38 -27.73
C ARG A 185 20.15 6.52 -28.04
N GLU A 186 21.24 6.74 -27.33
CA GLU A 186 22.47 5.99 -27.52
C GLU A 186 22.35 4.53 -27.06
N SER A 187 21.67 4.27 -25.94
CA SER A 187 21.42 2.91 -25.46
C SER A 187 20.65 2.08 -26.49
N ARG A 188 19.60 2.66 -27.12
CA ARG A 188 18.85 1.97 -28.18
C ARG A 188 19.67 1.75 -29.43
N ARG A 189 20.50 2.74 -29.79
CA ARG A 189 21.42 2.58 -30.92
C ARG A 189 22.38 1.40 -30.71
N LEU A 190 22.97 1.29 -29.51
CA LEU A 190 23.86 0.18 -29.19
C LEU A 190 23.11 -1.17 -29.10
N SER A 191 21.90 -1.16 -28.55
CA SER A 191 21.06 -2.37 -28.53
C SER A 191 20.75 -2.86 -29.95
N ALA A 192 20.42 -1.97 -30.88
CA ALA A 192 20.18 -2.34 -32.28
C ALA A 192 21.45 -2.93 -32.95
N VAL A 193 22.64 -2.38 -32.66
CA VAL A 193 23.91 -2.93 -33.15
C VAL A 193 24.16 -4.32 -32.57
N GLU A 194 23.90 -4.53 -31.30
CA GLU A 194 24.07 -5.83 -30.64
C GLU A 194 23.07 -6.87 -31.16
N ASP A 195 21.81 -6.48 -31.39
CA ASP A 195 20.81 -7.36 -31.97
C ASP A 195 21.23 -7.80 -33.39
N ALA A 196 21.68 -6.86 -34.24
CA ALA A 196 22.19 -7.18 -35.57
C ALA A 196 23.43 -8.10 -35.52
N ARG A 197 24.32 -7.92 -34.54
CA ARG A 197 25.47 -8.79 -34.32
C ARG A 197 25.02 -10.21 -33.94
N ARG A 198 24.05 -10.34 -33.06
CA ARG A 198 23.48 -11.63 -32.65
C ARG A 198 22.81 -12.35 -33.78
N ASP A 199 22.03 -11.62 -34.59
CA ASP A 199 21.38 -12.21 -35.76
C ASP A 199 22.43 -12.75 -36.75
N ALA A 200 23.51 -12.02 -36.99
CA ALA A 200 24.61 -12.46 -37.86
C ALA A 200 25.34 -13.72 -37.29
N LEU A 201 25.49 -13.82 -35.95
CA LEU A 201 26.06 -15.02 -35.31
C LEU A 201 25.14 -16.22 -35.47
N ILE A 202 23.85 -16.04 -35.25
CA ILE A 202 22.82 -17.08 -35.47
C ILE A 202 22.84 -17.57 -36.94
N GLU A 203 22.88 -16.65 -37.89
CA GLU A 203 22.96 -16.96 -39.31
C GLU A 203 24.22 -17.73 -39.68
N SER A 204 25.34 -17.45 -39.01
CA SER A 204 26.62 -18.15 -39.20
C SER A 204 26.68 -19.51 -38.49
N GLY A 205 25.68 -19.87 -37.69
CA GLY A 205 25.64 -21.10 -36.88
C GLY A 205 26.50 -21.04 -35.61
N ALA A 206 27.00 -19.87 -35.23
CA ALA A 206 27.71 -19.66 -33.97
C ALA A 206 26.72 -19.46 -32.81
N ASP A 207 27.14 -19.86 -31.58
CA ASP A 207 26.32 -19.61 -30.40
C ASP A 207 26.33 -18.11 -30.05
N PRO A 208 25.19 -17.42 -30.12
CA PRO A 208 25.10 -15.99 -29.79
C PRO A 208 25.34 -15.69 -28.30
N PHE A 209 25.35 -16.72 -27.41
CA PHE A 209 25.53 -16.57 -25.97
C PHE A 209 26.96 -16.88 -25.50
N GLU A 210 27.82 -17.45 -26.35
CA GLU A 210 29.24 -17.63 -26.03
C GLU A 210 30.02 -16.31 -25.91
N GLN A 211 29.52 -15.23 -26.53
CA GLN A 211 30.16 -13.92 -26.44
C GLN A 211 29.48 -13.06 -25.38
N PRO A 212 30.28 -12.31 -24.60
CA PRO A 212 29.73 -11.44 -23.57
C PRO A 212 28.80 -10.39 -24.17
N GLU A 213 27.69 -10.12 -23.47
CA GLU A 213 26.71 -9.13 -23.87
C GLU A 213 27.23 -7.71 -23.66
N THR A 214 27.26 -6.91 -24.71
CA THR A 214 27.72 -5.51 -24.68
C THR A 214 26.59 -4.48 -24.55
N ARG A 215 25.36 -4.91 -24.24
CA ARG A 215 24.24 -3.98 -24.03
C ARG A 215 24.48 -3.05 -22.85
N PRO A 216 24.40 -1.71 -23.05
CA PRO A 216 24.68 -0.74 -22.00
C PRO A 216 23.85 -0.94 -20.74
N GLU A 217 22.58 -1.33 -20.89
CA GLU A 217 21.66 -1.52 -19.76
C GLU A 217 22.09 -2.61 -18.80
N ARG A 218 22.62 -3.72 -19.32
CA ARG A 218 23.09 -4.83 -18.49
C ARG A 218 24.49 -4.60 -17.95
N ALA A 219 25.32 -3.92 -18.67
CA ALA A 219 26.65 -3.60 -18.24
C ALA A 219 26.66 -2.47 -17.19
N PHE A 220 25.79 -1.47 -17.27
CA PHE A 220 25.57 -0.51 -16.18
C PHE A 220 25.14 -1.18 -14.86
N ALA A 221 24.51 -2.35 -14.92
CA ALA A 221 24.24 -3.15 -13.71
C ALA A 221 25.48 -3.80 -13.12
N LYS A 222 26.60 -3.91 -13.87
CA LYS A 222 27.85 -4.59 -13.49
C LYS A 222 29.05 -3.64 -13.44
N TRP A 223 28.90 -2.34 -13.61
CA TRP A 223 30.00 -1.39 -13.71
C TRP A 223 30.93 -1.38 -12.47
N TRP A 224 30.43 -1.79 -11.29
CA TRP A 224 31.23 -1.95 -10.08
C TRP A 224 32.42 -2.93 -10.27
N ASN A 225 32.25 -3.90 -11.17
CA ASN A 225 33.24 -4.91 -11.47
C ASN A 225 33.86 -4.72 -12.84
N ALA A 226 33.64 -3.56 -13.49
CA ALA A 226 34.24 -3.27 -14.78
C ALA A 226 35.74 -3.05 -14.61
N THR A 227 36.53 -3.85 -15.32
CA THR A 227 37.98 -3.68 -15.46
C THR A 227 38.27 -3.38 -16.94
N PRO A 228 39.44 -2.82 -17.28
CA PRO A 228 39.84 -2.62 -18.68
C PRO A 228 39.71 -3.84 -19.56
N ASP A 229 39.86 -5.04 -18.95
CA ASP A 229 39.73 -6.33 -19.63
C ASP A 229 38.28 -6.78 -19.82
N HIS A 230 37.30 -6.05 -19.24
CA HIS A 230 35.90 -6.40 -19.35
C HIS A 230 35.40 -6.20 -20.78
N ALA A 231 34.75 -7.22 -21.33
CA ALA A 231 34.15 -7.10 -22.66
C ALA A 231 33.13 -5.95 -22.67
N GLY A 232 33.27 -5.04 -23.63
CA GLY A 232 32.44 -3.84 -23.75
C GLY A 232 32.98 -2.60 -23.03
N TYR A 233 34.13 -2.67 -22.35
CA TYR A 233 34.74 -1.51 -21.69
C TYR A 233 34.98 -0.34 -22.67
N THR A 234 35.55 -0.62 -23.84
CA THR A 234 35.82 0.39 -24.88
C THR A 234 34.53 0.99 -25.45
N GLU A 235 33.52 0.16 -25.67
CA GLU A 235 32.21 0.59 -26.17
C GLU A 235 31.50 1.48 -25.17
N TYR A 236 31.65 1.21 -23.87
CA TYR A 236 31.08 2.05 -22.82
C TYR A 236 31.75 3.39 -22.73
N ARG A 237 33.07 3.40 -22.76
CA ARG A 237 33.80 4.66 -22.79
C ARG A 237 33.38 5.52 -23.97
N ALA A 238 33.33 4.93 -25.17
CA ALA A 238 32.87 5.61 -26.38
C ALA A 238 31.39 6.05 -26.30
N PHE A 239 30.56 5.33 -25.56
CA PHE A 239 29.18 5.73 -25.27
C PHE A 239 29.13 6.99 -24.41
N LEU A 240 29.86 7.03 -23.29
CA LEU A 240 29.91 8.19 -22.40
C LEU A 240 30.50 9.41 -23.11
N ASP A 241 31.55 9.24 -23.93
CA ASP A 241 32.16 10.33 -24.71
C ASP A 241 31.15 10.98 -25.69
N ARG A 242 30.21 10.19 -26.24
CA ARG A 242 29.17 10.75 -27.15
C ARG A 242 28.13 11.57 -26.40
N ILE A 243 27.79 11.24 -25.15
CA ILE A 243 26.81 11.98 -24.33
C ILE A 243 27.48 12.94 -23.34
N GLU A 244 28.79 13.16 -23.44
CA GLU A 244 29.57 14.01 -22.54
C GLU A 244 28.97 15.42 -22.35
N PRO A 245 28.47 16.13 -23.41
CA PRO A 245 27.88 17.47 -23.22
C PRO A 245 26.67 17.43 -22.25
N GLN A 246 25.88 16.37 -22.28
CA GLN A 246 24.73 16.20 -21.38
C GLN A 246 25.15 15.78 -19.97
N ILE A 247 26.19 14.95 -19.83
CA ILE A 247 26.80 14.61 -18.56
C ILE A 247 27.34 15.88 -17.89
N GLU A 248 28.05 16.72 -18.64
CA GLU A 248 28.58 18.00 -18.15
C GLU A 248 27.47 18.96 -17.73
N SER A 249 26.41 19.06 -18.54
CA SER A 249 25.22 19.85 -18.20
C SER A 249 24.54 19.38 -16.93
N ALA A 250 24.33 18.08 -16.77
CA ALA A 250 23.76 17.46 -15.59
C ALA A 250 24.67 17.64 -14.36
N SER A 251 25.99 17.50 -14.53
CA SER A 251 26.96 17.75 -13.45
C SER A 251 26.84 19.17 -12.91
N ARG A 252 26.78 20.16 -13.77
CA ARG A 252 26.57 21.56 -13.36
C ARG A 252 25.22 21.81 -12.71
N ALA A 253 24.16 21.16 -13.23
CA ALA A 253 22.82 21.31 -12.71
C ALA A 253 22.64 20.72 -11.30
N ALA A 254 23.49 19.77 -10.88
CA ALA A 254 23.50 19.24 -9.51
C ALA A 254 23.72 20.33 -8.44
N HIS A 255 24.36 21.45 -8.80
CA HIS A 255 24.62 22.59 -7.90
C HIS A 255 23.45 23.59 -7.82
N LEU A 256 22.36 23.37 -8.53
CA LEU A 256 21.17 24.22 -8.51
C LEU A 256 20.38 24.00 -7.22
N PRO A 257 19.62 25.03 -6.77
CA PRO A 257 19.00 25.02 -5.44
C PRO A 257 17.79 24.09 -5.32
N THR A 258 17.18 23.69 -6.45
CA THR A 258 16.01 22.84 -6.45
C THR A 258 16.04 21.84 -7.61
N PHE A 259 15.39 20.70 -7.41
CA PHE A 259 15.17 19.74 -8.47
C PHE A 259 14.19 20.28 -9.53
N GLY A 260 13.07 20.90 -9.09
CA GLY A 260 12.12 21.60 -9.96
C GLY A 260 11.16 20.66 -10.71
N GLY A 261 10.97 19.41 -10.26
CA GLY A 261 10.00 18.50 -10.85
C GLY A 261 8.56 18.96 -10.62
N LEU A 262 7.69 18.74 -11.62
CA LEU A 262 6.25 19.03 -11.52
C LEU A 262 5.51 17.82 -10.95
N TYR A 263 4.76 18.02 -9.87
CA TYR A 263 3.88 17.00 -9.31
C TYR A 263 2.53 17.02 -10.03
N SER A 264 2.09 15.86 -10.50
CA SER A 264 0.81 15.72 -11.17
C SER A 264 0.28 14.29 -11.07
N ASP A 265 -1.04 14.16 -11.06
CA ASP A 265 -1.77 12.92 -11.24
C ASP A 265 -1.92 12.52 -12.72
N ARG A 266 -1.41 13.36 -13.63
CA ARG A 266 -1.49 13.18 -15.08
C ARG A 266 -0.13 13.25 -15.71
N THR A 267 0.06 12.42 -16.71
CA THR A 267 1.27 12.44 -17.54
C THR A 267 0.90 12.36 -19.00
N GLU A 268 1.81 12.84 -19.84
CA GLU A 268 1.74 12.66 -21.29
C GLU A 268 3.05 12.04 -21.80
N ASP A 269 2.93 11.25 -22.84
CA ASP A 269 4.09 10.73 -23.56
C ASP A 269 4.47 11.68 -24.69
N VAL A 270 5.54 12.43 -24.48
CA VAL A 270 6.06 13.40 -25.44
C VAL A 270 7.02 12.69 -26.41
N PRO A 271 6.68 12.57 -27.70
CA PRO A 271 7.58 12.00 -28.68
C PRO A 271 8.87 12.81 -28.79
N ILE A 272 10.01 12.14 -28.80
CA ILE A 272 11.31 12.80 -28.99
C ILE A 272 11.64 12.84 -30.47
N GLU A 273 11.91 14.04 -30.97
CA GLU A 273 12.26 14.25 -32.39
C GLU A 273 13.46 13.40 -32.80
N GLY A 274 13.31 12.67 -33.90
CA GLY A 274 14.34 11.77 -34.42
C GLY A 274 14.57 10.49 -33.59
N ALA A 275 13.72 10.20 -32.61
CA ALA A 275 13.81 8.98 -31.80
C ALA A 275 12.56 8.09 -31.95
N SER A 276 12.72 6.80 -31.74
CA SER A 276 11.63 5.82 -31.74
C SER A 276 11.01 5.61 -30.34
N PHE A 277 11.07 6.63 -29.47
CA PHE A 277 10.53 6.58 -28.12
C PHE A 277 9.98 7.94 -27.70
N SER A 278 9.13 7.92 -26.69
CA SER A 278 8.62 9.09 -25.97
C SER A 278 9.18 9.17 -24.56
N VAL A 279 9.11 10.35 -23.99
CA VAL A 279 9.40 10.60 -22.57
C VAL A 279 8.10 10.94 -21.88
N THR A 280 7.84 10.26 -20.80
CA THR A 280 6.69 10.55 -19.94
C THR A 280 6.97 11.79 -19.12
N ARG A 281 6.16 12.84 -19.30
CA ARG A 281 6.23 14.10 -18.56
C ARG A 281 4.97 14.29 -17.73
N ALA A 282 5.13 14.83 -16.54
CA ALA A 282 4.01 15.34 -15.76
C ALA A 282 3.41 16.57 -16.46
N ILE A 283 2.09 16.63 -16.60
CA ILE A 283 1.37 17.80 -17.09
C ILE A 283 0.68 18.50 -15.92
N PRO A 284 0.46 19.83 -15.97
CA PRO A 284 -0.19 20.56 -14.90
C PRO A 284 -1.53 19.91 -14.51
N ALA A 285 -1.70 19.67 -13.21
CA ALA A 285 -2.96 19.20 -12.65
C ALA A 285 -4.05 20.25 -12.79
N SER A 286 -5.33 19.86 -12.65
CA SER A 286 -6.45 20.81 -12.57
C SER A 286 -6.21 21.80 -11.41
N THR A 287 -6.75 23.01 -11.55
CA THR A 287 -6.70 24.02 -10.49
C THR A 287 -7.70 23.73 -9.35
N ARG A 288 -8.57 22.75 -9.51
CA ARG A 288 -9.57 22.34 -8.53
C ARG A 288 -9.19 21.01 -7.89
N ALA A 289 -9.24 20.95 -6.56
CA ALA A 289 -8.87 19.77 -5.79
C ALA A 289 -9.78 18.55 -6.07
N ASP A 290 -11.07 18.81 -6.33
CA ASP A 290 -12.07 17.77 -6.62
C ASP A 290 -11.99 17.21 -8.05
N GLU A 291 -11.23 17.88 -8.93
CA GLU A 291 -10.99 17.46 -10.31
C GLU A 291 -9.61 16.76 -10.48
N THR A 292 -8.80 16.69 -9.43
CA THR A 292 -7.51 16.03 -9.45
C THR A 292 -7.59 14.64 -8.81
N GLY A 293 -6.70 13.74 -9.21
CA GLY A 293 -6.49 12.47 -8.54
C GLY A 293 -5.94 12.63 -7.12
N SER A 294 -5.88 11.54 -6.37
CA SER A 294 -5.28 11.54 -5.05
C SER A 294 -3.77 11.75 -5.13
N LEU A 295 -3.18 12.36 -4.10
CA LEU A 295 -1.73 12.52 -4.00
C LEU A 295 -0.97 11.18 -4.08
N ILE A 296 -1.59 10.07 -3.67
CA ILE A 296 -1.02 8.73 -3.80
C ILE A 296 -0.89 8.28 -5.27
N THR A 297 -1.68 8.86 -6.19
CA THR A 297 -1.62 8.57 -7.63
C THR A 297 -0.62 9.44 -8.38
N VAL A 298 0.03 10.37 -7.70
CA VAL A 298 1.04 11.24 -8.29
C VAL A 298 2.19 10.39 -8.82
N LEU A 299 2.43 10.51 -10.11
CA LEU A 299 3.57 9.88 -10.76
C LEU A 299 4.80 10.77 -10.60
N LEU A 300 5.91 10.16 -10.26
CA LEU A 300 7.21 10.81 -10.05
C LEU A 300 8.20 10.32 -11.12
N PRO A 301 8.00 10.66 -12.41
CA PRO A 301 8.81 10.13 -13.51
C PRO A 301 10.29 10.47 -13.35
N TRP A 302 10.60 11.61 -12.72
CA TRP A 302 11.98 12.06 -12.50
C TRP A 302 12.79 11.22 -11.52
N ILE A 303 12.17 10.48 -10.59
CA ILE A 303 12.90 9.67 -9.60
C ILE A 303 13.80 8.64 -10.28
N GLY A 304 13.24 7.88 -11.23
CA GLY A 304 14.01 6.91 -12.01
C GLY A 304 15.10 7.55 -12.84
N GLN A 305 14.83 8.73 -13.37
CA GLN A 305 15.76 9.50 -14.20
C GLN A 305 16.88 10.12 -13.35
N THR A 306 16.57 10.65 -12.16
CA THR A 306 17.58 11.15 -11.20
C THR A 306 18.52 10.03 -10.76
N ARG A 307 17.97 8.86 -10.41
CA ARG A 307 18.78 7.68 -10.09
C ARG A 307 19.68 7.28 -11.26
N LYS A 308 19.20 7.36 -12.49
CA LYS A 308 20.00 7.07 -13.68
C LYS A 308 21.09 8.11 -13.88
N ALA A 309 20.78 9.40 -13.75
CA ALA A 309 21.75 10.49 -13.87
C ALA A 309 22.91 10.33 -12.86
N GLY A 310 22.60 10.06 -11.60
CA GLY A 310 23.62 9.78 -10.58
C GLY A 310 24.51 8.58 -10.95
N LYS A 311 23.93 7.49 -11.46
CA LYS A 311 24.71 6.33 -11.93
C LYS A 311 25.58 6.64 -13.14
N VAL A 312 25.09 7.45 -14.09
CA VAL A 312 25.88 7.88 -15.25
C VAL A 312 27.06 8.71 -14.78
N LEU A 313 26.86 9.66 -13.88
CA LEU A 313 27.92 10.47 -13.28
C LEU A 313 28.98 9.60 -12.59
N LEU A 314 28.57 8.62 -11.77
CA LEU A 314 29.50 7.72 -11.08
C LEU A 314 30.26 6.81 -12.06
N THR A 315 29.61 6.37 -13.15
CA THR A 315 30.29 5.58 -14.17
C THR A 315 31.32 6.43 -14.91
N ASP A 316 30.98 7.69 -15.20
CA ASP A 316 31.92 8.65 -15.80
C ASP A 316 33.09 8.95 -14.83
N ALA A 317 32.84 9.09 -13.52
CA ALA A 317 33.88 9.21 -12.51
C ALA A 317 34.83 8.02 -12.50
N PHE A 318 34.30 6.81 -12.63
CA PHE A 318 35.13 5.60 -12.73
C PHE A 318 36.06 5.64 -13.95
N PHE A 319 35.54 5.93 -15.14
CA PHE A 319 36.38 6.02 -16.35
C PHE A 319 37.39 7.18 -16.30
N ALA A 320 37.02 8.28 -15.63
CA ALA A 320 37.92 9.41 -15.39
C ALA A 320 39.07 8.99 -14.46
N SER A 321 38.77 8.23 -13.40
CA SER A 321 39.81 7.73 -12.47
C SER A 321 40.80 6.78 -13.16
N GLU A 322 40.31 5.88 -14.01
CA GLU A 322 41.15 4.98 -14.81
C GLU A 322 42.06 5.74 -15.81
N SER A 323 41.64 6.91 -16.27
CA SER A 323 42.43 7.77 -17.15
C SER A 323 43.33 8.78 -16.40
N GLY A 324 43.29 8.81 -15.07
CA GLY A 324 44.06 9.72 -14.24
C GLY A 324 43.53 11.16 -14.20
N ASP A 325 42.28 11.39 -14.62
CA ASP A 325 41.65 12.71 -14.58
C ASP A 325 41.02 12.98 -13.21
N ALA A 326 41.85 13.46 -12.29
CA ALA A 326 41.45 13.77 -10.92
C ALA A 326 40.32 14.80 -10.80
N GLN A 327 40.31 15.83 -11.68
CA GLN A 327 39.32 16.89 -11.60
C GLN A 327 37.94 16.38 -12.01
N ARG A 328 37.86 15.71 -13.17
CA ARG A 328 36.62 15.10 -13.65
C ARG A 328 36.10 14.07 -12.65
N THR A 329 36.96 13.23 -12.09
CA THR A 329 36.59 12.24 -11.08
C THR A 329 35.93 12.90 -9.86
N ALA A 330 36.56 13.94 -9.30
CA ALA A 330 36.04 14.68 -8.15
C ALA A 330 34.69 15.35 -8.47
N ASP A 331 34.61 16.06 -9.59
CA ASP A 331 33.41 16.77 -10.00
C ASP A 331 32.19 15.84 -10.18
N ARG A 332 32.41 14.65 -10.76
CA ARG A 332 31.33 13.67 -10.98
C ARG A 332 30.85 13.03 -9.67
N ILE A 333 31.75 12.70 -8.76
CA ILE A 333 31.40 12.17 -7.43
C ILE A 333 30.61 13.25 -6.66
N GLU A 334 31.13 14.48 -6.63
CA GLU A 334 30.47 15.60 -5.95
C GLU A 334 29.07 15.86 -6.51
N SER A 335 28.90 15.85 -7.83
CA SER A 335 27.61 16.05 -8.50
C SER A 335 26.62 14.93 -8.16
N SER A 336 27.06 13.67 -8.10
CA SER A 336 26.19 12.56 -7.71
C SER A 336 25.75 12.68 -6.24
N ILE A 337 26.63 13.11 -5.33
CA ILE A 337 26.30 13.40 -3.94
C ILE A 337 25.25 14.53 -3.85
N LEU A 338 25.39 15.58 -4.65
CA LEU A 338 24.45 16.69 -4.68
C LEU A 338 23.06 16.26 -5.16
N TYR A 339 23.00 15.41 -6.20
CA TYR A 339 21.72 14.82 -6.64
C TYR A 339 21.06 13.96 -5.55
N ALA A 340 21.83 13.28 -4.71
CA ALA A 340 21.29 12.58 -3.55
C ALA A 340 20.57 13.55 -2.60
N GLY A 341 21.15 14.73 -2.37
CA GLY A 341 20.53 15.79 -1.58
C GLY A 341 19.25 16.34 -2.23
N LEU A 342 19.30 16.66 -3.52
CA LEU A 342 18.12 17.15 -4.26
C LEU A 342 16.96 16.13 -4.24
N ALA A 343 17.26 14.84 -4.34
CA ALA A 343 16.25 13.79 -4.25
C ALA A 343 15.67 13.68 -2.82
N ALA A 344 16.48 13.84 -1.79
CA ALA A 344 16.01 13.84 -0.40
C ALA A 344 15.12 15.06 -0.08
N ASP A 345 15.43 16.22 -0.65
CA ASP A 345 14.67 17.48 -0.46
C ASP A 345 13.29 17.47 -1.15
N ASP A 346 13.04 16.51 -2.06
CA ASP A 346 11.76 16.34 -2.77
C ASP A 346 10.59 16.10 -1.79
N GLY A 347 10.87 15.43 -0.67
CA GLY A 347 10.00 15.26 0.47
C GLY A 347 9.11 14.02 0.43
N PHE A 348 8.99 13.29 -0.70
CA PHE A 348 8.40 11.95 -0.72
C PHE A 348 9.39 10.94 -0.15
N LEU A 349 8.90 10.01 0.64
CA LEU A 349 9.72 8.95 1.23
C LEU A 349 10.47 8.14 0.17
N ILE A 350 9.83 7.85 -0.95
CA ILE A 350 10.46 7.13 -2.07
C ILE A 350 11.60 7.95 -2.71
N SER A 351 11.42 9.25 -2.88
CA SER A 351 12.48 10.15 -3.38
C SER A 351 13.64 10.24 -2.40
N HIS A 352 13.31 10.31 -1.12
CA HIS A 352 14.28 10.31 -0.03
C HIS A 352 15.14 9.04 -0.03
N LEU A 353 14.52 7.85 -0.15
CA LEU A 353 15.24 6.57 -0.25
C LEU A 353 16.11 6.48 -1.50
N VAL A 354 15.70 7.10 -2.61
CA VAL A 354 16.56 7.22 -3.80
C VAL A 354 17.76 8.12 -3.51
N GLY A 355 17.56 9.22 -2.78
CA GLY A 355 18.65 10.08 -2.31
C GLY A 355 19.65 9.32 -1.45
N VAL A 356 19.16 8.58 -0.44
CA VAL A 356 20.01 7.71 0.40
C VAL A 356 20.79 6.69 -0.46
N SER A 357 20.12 6.06 -1.41
CA SER A 357 20.77 5.07 -2.29
C SER A 357 21.85 5.70 -3.19
N LEU A 358 21.62 6.90 -3.72
CA LEU A 358 22.61 7.61 -4.52
C LEU A 358 23.82 8.05 -3.69
N GLN A 359 23.59 8.52 -2.47
CA GLN A 359 24.67 8.86 -1.55
C GLN A 359 25.55 7.66 -1.27
N GLN A 360 24.97 6.52 -0.87
CA GLN A 360 25.74 5.29 -0.62
C GLN A 360 26.51 4.81 -1.85
N GLN A 361 25.94 4.93 -3.05
CA GLN A 361 26.65 4.59 -4.29
C GLN A 361 27.83 5.56 -4.54
N SER A 362 27.67 6.85 -4.23
CA SER A 362 28.74 7.85 -4.36
C SER A 362 29.87 7.60 -3.37
N GLU A 363 29.52 7.25 -2.13
CA GLU A 363 30.46 6.86 -1.08
C GLU A 363 31.24 5.60 -1.48
N ALA A 364 30.54 4.56 -1.96
CA ALA A 364 31.19 3.34 -2.41
C ALA A 364 32.14 3.56 -3.61
N MET A 365 31.77 4.47 -4.54
CA MET A 365 32.67 4.86 -5.63
C MET A 365 33.92 5.60 -5.10
N LEU A 366 33.74 6.53 -4.17
CA LEU A 366 34.86 7.24 -3.55
C LEU A 366 35.81 6.27 -2.86
N LEU A 367 35.28 5.34 -2.05
CA LEU A 367 36.07 4.33 -1.35
C LEU A 367 36.82 3.42 -2.33
N ARG A 368 36.19 3.02 -3.42
CA ARG A 368 36.83 2.24 -4.49
C ARG A 368 38.01 3.01 -5.11
N ILE A 369 37.82 4.28 -5.46
CA ILE A 369 38.87 5.11 -6.04
C ILE A 369 40.02 5.31 -5.05
N LEU A 370 39.73 5.52 -3.78
CA LEU A 370 40.78 5.58 -2.73
C LEU A 370 41.57 4.27 -2.61
N HIS A 371 40.93 3.12 -2.87
CA HIS A 371 41.58 1.84 -2.84
C HIS A 371 42.45 1.57 -4.09
N GLU A 372 41.87 1.80 -5.29
CA GLU A 372 42.53 1.47 -6.56
C GLU A 372 43.54 2.56 -6.98
N HIS A 373 43.22 3.83 -6.69
CA HIS A 373 44.00 5.01 -7.08
C HIS A 373 44.23 5.97 -5.89
N PRO A 374 44.95 5.54 -4.83
CA PRO A 374 45.03 6.28 -3.58
C PRO A 374 45.61 7.70 -3.70
N ASP A 375 46.39 8.00 -4.75
CA ASP A 375 47.05 9.29 -4.97
C ASP A 375 46.33 10.14 -6.05
N LEU A 376 45.25 9.68 -6.65
CA LEU A 376 44.59 10.37 -7.74
C LEU A 376 43.98 11.71 -7.30
N LEU A 377 43.16 11.68 -6.25
CA LEU A 377 42.48 12.89 -5.75
C LEU A 377 43.43 13.66 -4.84
N THR A 378 43.48 14.97 -5.00
CA THR A 378 44.25 15.86 -4.11
C THR A 378 43.59 15.97 -2.72
N ASP A 379 44.35 16.38 -1.71
CA ASP A 379 43.82 16.65 -0.36
C ASP A 379 42.66 17.64 -0.39
N ALA A 380 42.76 18.70 -1.22
CA ALA A 380 41.70 19.70 -1.36
C ALA A 380 40.39 19.09 -1.93
N GLN A 381 40.50 18.22 -2.92
CA GLN A 381 39.35 17.53 -3.49
C GLN A 381 38.72 16.57 -2.47
N LEU A 382 39.52 15.78 -1.75
CA LEU A 382 39.03 14.88 -0.72
C LEU A 382 38.31 15.62 0.42
N ILE A 383 38.87 16.75 0.86
CA ILE A 383 38.24 17.62 1.86
C ILE A 383 36.93 18.21 1.30
N GLY A 384 36.93 18.65 0.04
CA GLY A 384 35.73 19.18 -0.63
C GLY A 384 34.61 18.13 -0.68
N ILE A 385 34.91 16.91 -1.13
CA ILE A 385 33.95 15.80 -1.20
C ILE A 385 33.44 15.44 0.21
N ALA A 386 34.31 15.37 1.24
CA ALA A 386 33.93 15.09 2.61
C ALA A 386 32.96 16.17 3.17
N HIS A 387 33.19 17.44 2.88
CA HIS A 387 32.29 18.52 3.24
C HIS A 387 30.91 18.38 2.55
N ARG A 388 30.89 18.01 1.28
CA ARG A 388 29.62 17.77 0.54
C ARG A 388 28.88 16.57 1.11
N LEU A 389 29.57 15.47 1.36
CA LEU A 389 28.99 14.28 2.01
C LEU A 389 28.35 14.65 3.35
N THR A 390 29.06 15.38 4.21
CA THR A 390 28.54 15.82 5.50
C THR A 390 27.28 16.68 5.36
N SER A 391 27.29 17.65 4.43
CA SER A 391 26.15 18.52 4.17
C SER A 391 24.92 17.78 3.63
N VAL A 392 25.14 16.84 2.70
CA VAL A 392 24.06 16.03 2.10
C VAL A 392 23.57 14.98 3.09
N ALA A 393 24.45 14.38 3.88
CA ALA A 393 24.08 13.43 4.93
C ALA A 393 23.11 14.03 5.95
N GLN A 394 23.24 15.30 6.30
CA GLN A 394 22.27 15.99 7.16
C GLN A 394 20.85 15.97 6.58
N ARG A 395 20.69 16.01 5.26
CA ARG A 395 19.41 15.96 4.56
C ARG A 395 18.91 14.54 4.35
N THR A 396 19.76 13.64 3.88
CA THR A 396 19.41 12.23 3.60
C THR A 396 19.22 11.39 4.87
N GLN A 397 19.73 11.83 6.01
CA GLN A 397 19.55 11.13 7.30
C GLN A 397 18.43 11.73 8.16
N GLN A 398 17.78 12.81 7.70
CA GLN A 398 16.62 13.40 8.33
C GLN A 398 15.39 13.16 7.44
N VAL A 399 14.63 12.12 7.75
CA VAL A 399 13.41 11.80 7.01
C VAL A 399 12.29 12.74 7.42
N ASP A 400 11.65 13.36 6.44
CA ASP A 400 10.46 14.19 6.65
C ASP A 400 9.20 13.38 6.29
N THR A 401 8.45 12.97 7.31
CA THR A 401 7.22 12.18 7.13
C THR A 401 5.98 13.01 6.83
N ARG A 402 6.12 14.34 6.73
CA ARG A 402 4.96 15.26 6.55
C ARG A 402 4.23 15.03 5.23
N ILE A 403 4.93 14.66 4.16
CA ILE A 403 4.26 14.38 2.87
C ILE A 403 3.50 13.07 2.91
N GLU A 404 4.05 12.04 3.54
CA GLU A 404 3.33 10.77 3.76
C GLU A 404 2.06 11.00 4.57
N ARG A 405 2.14 11.81 5.62
CA ARG A 405 0.95 12.24 6.37
C ARG A 405 -0.04 12.97 5.47
N THR A 406 0.46 13.85 4.61
CA THR A 406 -0.38 14.59 3.64
C THR A 406 -1.06 13.64 2.65
N MET A 407 -0.38 12.58 2.19
CA MET A 407 -0.98 11.55 1.34
C MET A 407 -2.14 10.83 2.04
N ILE A 408 -1.98 10.47 3.32
CA ILE A 408 -3.06 9.87 4.11
C ILE A 408 -4.24 10.85 4.26
N LEU A 409 -3.96 12.12 4.57
CA LEU A 409 -5.01 13.14 4.69
C LEU A 409 -5.76 13.36 3.37
N ASP A 410 -5.06 13.29 2.23
CA ASP A 410 -5.68 13.40 0.90
C ASP A 410 -6.57 12.20 0.59
N VAL A 411 -6.13 10.97 0.89
CA VAL A 411 -6.99 9.77 0.76
C VAL A 411 -8.21 9.89 1.67
N LEU A 412 -8.03 10.35 2.91
CA LEU A 412 -9.13 10.49 3.86
C LEU A 412 -10.15 11.53 3.42
N GLN A 413 -9.74 12.71 2.91
CA GLN A 413 -10.70 13.71 2.41
C GLN A 413 -11.51 13.19 1.20
N ARG A 414 -10.98 12.25 0.42
CA ARG A 414 -11.68 11.63 -0.74
C ARG A 414 -12.57 10.46 -0.34
N CYS A 415 -12.31 9.84 0.81
CA CYS A 415 -13.06 8.68 1.28
C CYS A 415 -14.16 9.05 2.27
N PHE A 416 -14.02 10.13 3.02
CA PHE A 416 -14.88 10.47 4.15
C PHE A 416 -15.58 11.81 3.96
N THR A 417 -16.74 11.97 4.59
CA THR A 417 -17.33 13.28 4.80
C THR A 417 -16.52 14.05 5.84
N ASP A 418 -16.74 15.36 5.96
CA ASP A 418 -16.37 16.12 7.15
C ASP A 418 -17.64 16.68 7.81
N ASP A 419 -17.76 16.60 9.12
CA ASP A 419 -18.84 17.17 9.91
C ASP A 419 -18.49 18.56 10.49
N GLY A 420 -17.35 19.12 10.05
CA GLY A 420 -16.79 20.37 10.55
C GLY A 420 -15.89 20.22 11.78
N ASN A 421 -15.83 19.01 12.37
CA ASN A 421 -14.94 18.68 13.48
C ASN A 421 -13.89 17.62 13.09
N GLY A 422 -13.80 17.27 11.81
CA GLY A 422 -12.92 16.22 11.29
C GLY A 422 -13.39 14.79 11.59
N ASP A 423 -14.56 14.60 12.19
CA ASP A 423 -15.11 13.29 12.56
C ASP A 423 -16.11 12.78 11.52
N GLY A 424 -15.67 12.75 10.27
CA GLY A 424 -16.47 12.32 9.13
C GLY A 424 -16.63 10.80 9.05
N ARG A 425 -17.62 10.37 8.25
CA ARG A 425 -17.93 8.98 7.97
C ARG A 425 -17.55 8.58 6.55
N LEU A 426 -17.29 7.28 6.35
CA LEU A 426 -17.02 6.71 5.04
C LEU A 426 -18.18 6.99 4.06
N THR A 427 -17.85 7.39 2.84
CA THR A 427 -18.78 7.66 1.74
C THR A 427 -18.89 6.45 0.81
N ALA A 428 -19.88 6.45 -0.08
CA ALA A 428 -20.05 5.40 -1.08
C ALA A 428 -18.88 5.37 -2.08
N SER A 429 -18.40 6.55 -2.51
CA SER A 429 -17.21 6.66 -3.37
C SER A 429 -15.93 6.22 -2.65
N GLY A 430 -15.78 6.58 -1.37
CA GLY A 430 -14.66 6.14 -0.56
C GLY A 430 -14.63 4.62 -0.35
N PHE A 431 -15.80 3.99 -0.17
CA PHE A 431 -15.90 2.54 -0.07
C PHE A 431 -15.45 1.84 -1.35
N ASP A 432 -15.84 2.35 -2.52
CA ASP A 432 -15.44 1.78 -3.81
C ASP A 432 -13.95 2.04 -4.10
N LEU A 433 -13.42 3.21 -3.71
CA LEU A 433 -11.98 3.49 -3.80
C LEU A 433 -11.18 2.47 -2.99
N LEU A 434 -11.56 2.22 -1.74
CA LEU A 434 -10.93 1.21 -0.88
C LEU A 434 -11.12 -0.20 -1.41
N GLY A 435 -12.30 -0.51 -1.96
CA GLY A 435 -12.61 -1.81 -2.54
C GLY A 435 -11.77 -2.11 -3.78
N SER A 436 -11.45 -1.10 -4.58
CA SER A 436 -10.62 -1.24 -5.76
C SER A 436 -9.16 -1.57 -5.43
N GLU A 437 -8.64 -1.02 -4.34
CA GLU A 437 -7.28 -1.26 -3.86
C GLU A 437 -7.17 -2.59 -3.07
N ILE A 438 -8.18 -2.90 -2.23
CA ILE A 438 -8.19 -4.10 -1.36
C ILE A 438 -8.46 -5.38 -2.16
N PHE A 439 -9.31 -5.32 -3.19
CA PHE A 439 -9.70 -6.47 -4.00
C PHE A 439 -9.03 -6.49 -5.38
N GLN A 440 -7.80 -6.05 -5.53
CA GLN A 440 -7.00 -6.36 -6.74
C GLN A 440 -6.84 -7.88 -6.90
N LEU A 441 -7.95 -8.54 -7.16
CA LEU A 441 -8.03 -9.92 -7.59
C LEU A 441 -7.75 -9.98 -9.10
N GLY A 442 -6.47 -9.83 -9.48
CA GLY A 442 -5.99 -10.13 -10.81
C GLY A 442 -5.62 -8.94 -11.69
N PRO A 443 -4.72 -9.14 -12.66
CA PRO A 443 -4.18 -8.10 -13.54
C PRO A 443 -5.17 -7.56 -14.59
N GLU A 444 -6.46 -7.88 -14.50
CA GLU A 444 -7.50 -7.48 -15.46
C GLU A 444 -8.59 -6.56 -14.88
N SER A 445 -8.43 -6.05 -13.67
CA SER A 445 -9.34 -5.01 -13.18
C SER A 445 -9.03 -3.70 -13.91
N ASN A 446 -9.63 -3.52 -15.08
CA ASN A 446 -9.79 -2.22 -15.74
C ASN A 446 -10.64 -1.33 -14.81
N LEU A 447 -10.01 -0.74 -13.80
CA LEU A 447 -10.58 0.38 -13.08
C LEU A 447 -10.53 1.55 -14.05
N ASP A 448 -11.68 1.86 -14.63
CA ASP A 448 -11.93 3.14 -15.26
C ASP A 448 -11.81 4.22 -14.16
N PHE A 449 -10.58 4.61 -13.84
CA PHE A 449 -10.34 5.89 -13.19
C PHE A 449 -10.87 6.93 -14.16
N THR A 450 -12.04 7.45 -13.87
CA THR A 450 -12.54 8.58 -14.63
C THR A 450 -11.50 9.68 -14.50
N LEU A 451 -11.16 10.32 -15.63
CA LEU A 451 -10.16 11.38 -15.74
C LEU A 451 -10.32 12.54 -14.73
N ASP A 452 -11.43 12.58 -14.02
CA ASP A 452 -11.78 13.56 -12.98
C ASP A 452 -11.45 13.12 -11.54
N GLY A 453 -10.79 11.97 -11.35
CA GLY A 453 -10.41 11.46 -10.02
C GLY A 453 -11.61 11.06 -9.14
N SER A 454 -12.85 11.14 -9.64
CA SER A 454 -14.03 10.72 -8.91
C SER A 454 -14.39 9.27 -9.21
N VAL A 455 -14.34 8.42 -8.19
CA VAL A 455 -14.84 7.05 -8.28
C VAL A 455 -16.37 7.08 -8.20
N LYS A 456 -17.05 6.70 -9.28
CA LYS A 456 -18.52 6.57 -9.25
C LYS A 456 -18.92 5.33 -8.47
N PRO A 457 -19.74 5.46 -7.41
CA PRO A 457 -20.13 4.33 -6.60
C PRO A 457 -20.84 3.25 -7.42
N THR A 458 -20.34 2.02 -7.33
CA THR A 458 -20.94 0.85 -7.97
C THR A 458 -22.28 0.48 -7.34
N ALA A 459 -23.14 -0.21 -8.09
CA ALA A 459 -24.42 -0.67 -7.55
C ALA A 459 -24.22 -1.65 -6.37
N ILE A 460 -23.18 -2.46 -6.40
CA ILE A 460 -22.82 -3.41 -5.33
C ILE A 460 -22.28 -2.64 -4.13
N GLY A 461 -21.37 -1.70 -4.32
CA GLY A 461 -20.86 -0.83 -3.25
C GLY A 461 -21.96 -0.07 -2.54
N ARG A 462 -22.91 0.52 -3.28
CA ARG A 462 -24.09 1.19 -2.70
C ARG A 462 -24.98 0.28 -1.88
N LEU A 463 -25.08 -0.98 -2.27
CA LEU A 463 -25.93 -1.95 -1.58
C LEU A 463 -25.26 -2.57 -0.36
N LEU A 464 -23.97 -2.90 -0.41
CA LEU A 464 -23.23 -3.58 0.65
C LEU A 464 -22.50 -2.60 1.59
N GLY A 465 -22.05 -1.47 1.06
CA GLY A 465 -21.29 -0.45 1.78
C GLY A 465 -21.94 0.10 3.06
N PRO A 466 -23.29 0.22 3.17
CA PRO A 466 -23.90 0.70 4.42
C PRO A 466 -23.48 -0.09 5.67
N ALA A 467 -23.16 -1.37 5.52
CA ALA A 467 -22.65 -2.19 6.63
C ALA A 467 -21.26 -1.71 7.12
N ALA A 468 -20.44 -1.17 6.22
CA ALA A 468 -19.13 -0.63 6.56
C ALA A 468 -19.20 0.58 7.50
N LEU A 469 -20.29 1.38 7.46
CA LEU A 469 -20.49 2.49 8.41
C LEU A 469 -20.51 2.06 9.88
N VAL A 470 -20.78 0.78 10.15
CA VAL A 470 -20.83 0.26 11.53
C VAL A 470 -19.45 -0.22 11.98
N THR A 471 -18.59 -0.61 11.06
CA THR A 471 -17.31 -1.24 11.34
C THR A 471 -16.11 -0.36 11.07
N VAL A 472 -16.15 0.48 10.03
CA VAL A 472 -15.05 1.36 9.67
C VAL A 472 -14.98 2.54 10.65
N ALA A 473 -13.80 2.83 11.13
CA ALA A 473 -13.50 3.96 12.01
C ALA A 473 -13.79 5.30 11.30
N SER A 474 -14.01 6.34 12.07
CA SER A 474 -14.18 7.70 11.57
C SER A 474 -12.90 8.26 10.95
N ARG A 475 -13.01 9.36 10.20
CA ARG A 475 -11.87 10.12 9.65
C ARG A 475 -10.86 10.47 10.75
N ARG A 476 -11.34 10.98 11.88
CA ARG A 476 -10.51 11.34 13.04
C ARG A 476 -9.76 10.16 13.61
N GLU A 477 -10.45 9.04 13.86
CA GLU A 477 -9.83 7.83 14.40
C GLU A 477 -8.73 7.29 13.47
N HIS A 478 -8.89 7.41 12.14
CA HIS A 478 -7.83 7.06 11.19
C HIS A 478 -6.61 7.98 11.32
N ILE A 479 -6.82 9.29 11.47
CA ILE A 479 -5.73 10.26 11.64
C ILE A 479 -4.99 10.00 12.95
N GLU A 480 -5.72 9.80 14.06
CA GLU A 480 -5.13 9.52 15.37
C GLU A 480 -4.34 8.21 15.37
N ALA A 481 -4.87 7.15 14.75
CA ALA A 481 -4.17 5.88 14.63
C ALA A 481 -2.90 6.01 13.76
N TYR A 482 -2.97 6.75 12.66
CA TYR A 482 -1.81 7.05 11.81
C TYR A 482 -0.74 7.83 12.57
N ASP A 483 -1.12 8.96 13.19
CA ASP A 483 -0.20 9.83 13.93
C ASP A 483 0.47 9.07 15.09
N HIS A 484 -0.25 8.13 15.73
CA HIS A 484 0.31 7.25 16.75
C HIS A 484 1.40 6.33 16.19
N LEU A 485 1.14 5.65 15.07
CA LEU A 485 2.11 4.74 14.44
C LEU A 485 3.34 5.49 13.91
N VAL A 486 3.13 6.61 13.22
CA VAL A 486 4.24 7.41 12.68
C VAL A 486 5.09 8.03 13.78
N GLY A 487 4.50 8.32 14.95
CA GLY A 487 5.23 8.82 16.11
C GLY A 487 6.39 7.91 16.53
N PHE A 488 6.26 6.59 16.43
CA PHE A 488 7.37 5.64 16.70
C PHE A 488 8.47 5.78 15.65
N MET A 489 8.10 5.88 14.37
CA MET A 489 9.06 6.03 13.28
C MET A 489 9.80 7.36 13.38
N ASP A 490 9.09 8.47 13.61
CA ASP A 490 9.70 9.78 13.77
C ASP A 490 10.68 9.80 14.96
N ALA A 491 10.31 9.16 16.08
CA ALA A 491 11.19 9.03 17.22
C ALA A 491 12.43 8.18 16.91
N ALA A 492 12.28 7.09 16.15
CA ALA A 492 13.38 6.22 15.75
C ALA A 492 14.33 6.91 14.75
N LEU A 493 13.83 7.83 13.94
CA LEU A 493 14.60 8.52 12.90
C LEU A 493 15.32 9.78 13.40
N GLN A 494 15.02 10.27 14.61
CA GLN A 494 15.71 11.43 15.17
C GLN A 494 17.23 11.22 15.17
N SER A 495 17.96 12.29 14.86
CA SER A 495 19.42 12.23 14.68
C SER A 495 20.18 11.83 15.95
N ASN A 496 19.60 12.08 17.12
CA ASN A 496 20.15 11.76 18.44
C ASN A 496 19.62 10.44 19.03
N THR A 497 18.76 9.71 18.32
CA THR A 497 18.26 8.42 18.80
C THR A 497 19.31 7.34 18.54
N PRO A 498 19.82 6.66 19.60
CA PRO A 498 20.75 5.56 19.43
C PRO A 498 20.12 4.41 18.63
N ALA A 499 20.93 3.68 17.90
CA ALA A 499 20.45 2.59 17.04
C ALA A 499 19.69 1.51 17.84
N ALA A 500 20.14 1.18 19.05
CA ALA A 500 19.44 0.25 19.94
C ALA A 500 18.02 0.75 20.27
N ARG A 501 17.86 2.04 20.62
CA ARG A 501 16.53 2.61 20.90
C ARG A 501 15.65 2.68 19.67
N SER A 502 16.26 2.93 18.49
CA SER A 502 15.53 2.87 17.22
C SER A 502 14.99 1.47 16.94
N ALA A 503 15.78 0.43 17.22
CA ALA A 503 15.32 -0.96 17.07
C ALA A 503 14.15 -1.29 18.02
N GLU A 504 14.21 -0.85 19.29
CA GLU A 504 13.11 -0.99 20.25
C GLU A 504 11.83 -0.29 19.75
N LEU A 505 11.95 0.96 19.28
CA LEU A 505 10.83 1.73 18.73
C LEU A 505 10.22 1.07 17.49
N LEU A 506 11.03 0.44 16.64
CA LEU A 506 10.54 -0.33 15.51
C LEU A 506 9.75 -1.56 15.94
N ALA A 507 10.19 -2.22 16.99
CA ALA A 507 9.47 -3.36 17.55
C ALA A 507 8.14 -2.95 18.21
N GLU A 508 8.13 -1.80 18.89
CA GLU A 508 6.90 -1.20 19.41
C GLU A 508 5.96 -0.85 18.23
N LEU A 509 6.48 -0.24 17.15
CA LEU A 509 5.73 0.05 15.92
C LEU A 509 5.13 -1.22 15.31
N ASP A 510 5.91 -2.30 15.16
CA ASP A 510 5.43 -3.56 14.57
C ASP A 510 4.30 -4.17 15.41
N THR A 511 4.44 -4.11 16.74
CA THR A 511 3.40 -4.56 17.69
C THR A 511 2.11 -3.75 17.54
N GLU A 512 2.19 -2.41 17.49
CA GLU A 512 1.04 -1.54 17.34
C GLU A 512 0.42 -1.65 15.93
N PHE A 513 1.26 -1.77 14.90
CA PHE A 513 0.81 -1.99 13.53
C PHE A 513 0.06 -3.32 13.39
N THR A 514 0.54 -4.40 14.00
CA THR A 514 -0.16 -5.69 14.02
C THR A 514 -1.56 -5.55 14.62
N LYS A 515 -1.74 -4.76 15.69
CA LYS A 515 -3.09 -4.49 16.25
C LYS A 515 -4.01 -3.77 15.25
N VAL A 516 -3.46 -2.86 14.45
CA VAL A 516 -4.22 -2.15 13.39
C VAL A 516 -4.57 -3.11 12.25
N VAL A 517 -3.64 -3.98 11.83
CA VAL A 517 -3.88 -5.00 10.79
C VAL A 517 -4.92 -6.02 11.23
N ASP A 518 -4.89 -6.48 12.47
CA ASP A 518 -5.91 -7.36 13.06
C ASP A 518 -7.30 -6.70 13.05
N GLN A 519 -7.35 -5.37 13.06
CA GLN A 519 -8.55 -4.55 12.91
C GLN A 519 -8.66 -3.93 11.51
N SER A 520 -8.18 -4.58 10.46
CA SER A 520 -8.21 -4.06 9.07
C SER A 520 -9.61 -3.70 8.58
N HIS A 521 -10.66 -4.37 9.09
CA HIS A 521 -12.04 -3.99 8.85
C HIS A 521 -12.43 -2.64 9.47
N ARG A 522 -11.71 -2.17 10.49
CA ARG A 522 -11.89 -0.87 11.14
C ARG A 522 -11.00 0.21 10.53
N PHE A 523 -9.76 -0.13 10.20
CA PHE A 523 -8.74 0.78 9.64
C PHE A 523 -8.23 0.32 8.28
N PRO A 524 -9.09 0.18 7.26
CA PRO A 524 -8.69 -0.40 5.98
C PRO A 524 -7.60 0.43 5.27
N ILE A 525 -7.61 1.75 5.40
CA ILE A 525 -6.62 2.64 4.76
C ILE A 525 -5.22 2.40 5.32
N LEU A 526 -5.09 2.28 6.65
CA LEU A 526 -3.78 2.14 7.29
C LEU A 526 -3.13 0.79 6.97
N GLY A 527 -3.93 -0.28 6.89
CA GLY A 527 -3.43 -1.61 6.51
C GLY A 527 -2.83 -1.66 5.10
N ILE A 528 -3.31 -0.79 4.19
CA ILE A 528 -2.83 -0.71 2.80
C ILE A 528 -1.57 0.17 2.70
N LEU A 529 -1.55 1.30 3.38
CA LEU A 529 -0.58 2.36 3.12
C LEU A 529 0.68 2.33 4.02
N MET A 530 0.71 1.50 5.07
CA MET A 530 1.80 1.49 6.05
C MET A 530 2.77 0.29 6.05
N PRO A 531 2.85 -0.62 5.06
CA PRO A 531 3.53 -1.92 5.25
C PRO A 531 5.07 -1.90 5.29
N SER A 532 5.75 -0.77 5.07
CA SER A 532 7.22 -0.77 4.90
C SER A 532 8.02 0.21 5.78
N MET A 533 7.42 0.78 6.81
CA MET A 533 8.08 1.84 7.61
C MET A 533 9.34 1.37 8.36
N GLY A 534 9.37 0.13 8.82
CA GLY A 534 10.55 -0.43 9.50
C GLY A 534 11.80 -0.47 8.61
N SER A 535 11.65 -0.76 7.32
CA SER A 535 12.76 -0.81 6.37
C SER A 535 13.40 0.57 6.13
N VAL A 536 12.63 1.66 6.28
CA VAL A 536 13.14 3.04 6.14
C VAL A 536 14.11 3.37 7.25
N VAL A 537 13.73 3.10 8.50
CA VAL A 537 14.58 3.36 9.68
C VAL A 537 15.90 2.58 9.57
N GLN A 538 15.82 1.31 9.22
CA GLN A 538 17.01 0.49 9.00
C GLN A 538 17.89 1.06 7.90
N THR A 539 17.32 1.46 6.75
CA THR A 539 18.07 2.06 5.64
C THR A 539 18.81 3.34 6.06
N VAL A 540 18.17 4.19 6.86
CA VAL A 540 18.79 5.43 7.38
C VAL A 540 19.94 5.13 8.33
N HIS A 541 19.81 4.15 9.23
CA HIS A 541 20.92 3.77 10.13
C HIS A 541 22.09 3.15 9.37
N ILE A 542 21.83 2.30 8.37
CA ILE A 542 22.88 1.79 7.48
C ILE A 542 23.58 2.94 6.73
N ALA A 543 22.82 3.93 6.26
CA ALA A 543 23.38 5.10 5.59
C ALA A 543 24.25 5.94 6.54
N ARG A 544 23.80 6.16 7.79
CA ARG A 544 24.59 6.84 8.82
C ARG A 544 25.92 6.12 9.07
N ALA A 545 25.87 4.78 9.20
CA ALA A 545 27.06 3.96 9.37
C ALA A 545 28.01 4.08 8.18
N HIS A 546 27.47 3.92 6.96
CA HIS A 546 28.29 3.98 5.75
C HIS A 546 28.94 5.35 5.56
N THR A 547 28.22 6.44 5.78
CA THR A 547 28.75 7.81 5.73
C THR A 547 29.81 8.03 6.79
N GLY A 548 29.57 7.60 8.04
CA GLY A 548 30.52 7.73 9.14
C GLY A 548 31.84 7.02 8.83
N ALA A 549 31.78 5.78 8.37
CA ALA A 549 32.97 5.01 7.98
C ALA A 549 33.67 5.60 6.75
N THR A 550 32.93 6.12 5.77
CA THR A 550 33.53 6.80 4.60
C THR A 550 34.29 8.05 5.00
N LEU A 551 33.71 8.91 5.86
CA LEU A 551 34.39 10.11 6.37
C LEU A 551 35.64 9.73 7.18
N LEU A 552 35.56 8.69 8.00
CA LEU A 552 36.70 8.16 8.75
C LEU A 552 37.81 7.65 7.80
N THR A 553 37.45 6.95 6.74
CA THR A 553 38.39 6.46 5.73
C THR A 553 39.09 7.61 5.00
N VAL A 554 38.34 8.62 4.56
CA VAL A 554 38.92 9.84 3.93
C VAL A 554 39.90 10.51 4.87
N ALA A 555 39.53 10.70 6.14
CA ALA A 555 40.40 11.30 7.15
C ALA A 555 41.67 10.46 7.39
N ALA A 556 41.54 9.14 7.44
CA ALA A 556 42.69 8.24 7.57
C ALA A 556 43.66 8.32 6.38
N HIS A 557 43.16 8.41 5.14
CA HIS A 557 43.96 8.66 3.95
C HIS A 557 44.71 10.00 4.00
N LEU A 558 44.03 11.07 4.43
CA LEU A 558 44.63 12.41 4.61
C LEU A 558 45.71 12.37 5.71
N HIS A 559 45.49 11.64 6.80
CA HIS A 559 46.46 11.44 7.87
C HIS A 559 47.70 10.71 7.32
N HIS A 560 47.47 9.59 6.62
CA HIS A 560 48.57 8.81 6.04
C HIS A 560 49.43 9.62 5.07
N ARG A 561 48.83 10.42 4.20
CA ARG A 561 49.58 11.29 3.27
C ARG A 561 50.43 12.36 4.01
N ARG A 562 49.97 12.85 5.17
CA ARG A 562 50.67 13.90 5.95
C ARG A 562 51.78 13.31 6.81
N THR A 563 51.58 12.12 7.35
CA THR A 563 52.49 11.51 8.35
C THR A 563 53.31 10.39 7.81
N GLY A 564 52.93 9.74 6.69
CA GLY A 564 53.50 8.54 6.15
C GLY A 564 53.01 7.25 6.85
N ASN A 565 52.19 7.36 7.90
CA ASN A 565 51.66 6.25 8.69
C ASN A 565 50.12 6.25 8.68
N TRP A 566 49.53 5.08 8.70
CA TRP A 566 48.10 4.96 9.00
C TRP A 566 47.83 5.32 10.46
N PRO A 567 46.67 5.89 10.83
CA PRO A 567 46.33 6.15 12.22
C PRO A 567 46.15 4.82 12.98
N ASP A 568 46.70 4.73 14.18
CA ASP A 568 46.50 3.59 15.07
C ASP A 568 45.10 3.57 15.70
N ASP A 569 44.53 4.74 15.88
CA ASP A 569 43.20 4.94 16.47
C ASP A 569 42.48 6.16 15.85
N ALA A 570 41.16 6.10 15.81
CA ALA A 570 40.33 7.18 15.26
C ALA A 570 40.49 8.53 15.99
N SER A 571 40.96 8.54 17.25
CA SER A 571 41.21 9.73 18.02
C SER A 571 42.32 10.63 17.45
N GLU A 572 43.27 10.04 16.69
CA GLU A 572 44.35 10.79 16.01
C GLU A 572 43.83 11.70 14.89
N LEU A 573 42.61 11.43 14.42
CA LEU A 573 41.98 12.17 13.33
C LEU A 573 41.20 13.38 13.81
N VAL A 574 40.95 13.48 15.13
CA VAL A 574 40.18 14.58 15.79
C VAL A 574 41.12 15.48 16.53
N PRO A 575 40.92 16.81 16.51
CA PRO A 575 39.90 17.58 15.79
C PRO A 575 40.35 18.05 14.40
N HIS A 576 41.54 17.62 13.94
CA HIS A 576 42.21 18.24 12.79
C HIS A 576 41.64 17.80 11.42
N LEU A 577 41.10 16.59 11.32
CA LEU A 577 40.56 16.01 10.09
C LEU A 577 39.09 15.71 10.20
N LEU A 578 38.61 15.42 11.40
CA LEU A 578 37.19 15.20 11.71
C LEU A 578 36.80 16.08 12.91
N PRO A 579 35.56 16.63 12.95
CA PRO A 579 35.09 17.37 14.12
C PRO A 579 34.84 16.45 15.33
N SER A 580 34.43 15.22 15.10
CA SER A 580 34.18 14.19 16.09
C SER A 580 34.38 12.82 15.46
N ILE A 581 34.63 11.82 16.30
CA ILE A 581 34.74 10.44 15.85
C ILE A 581 33.33 9.90 15.51
N PRO A 582 33.08 9.37 14.29
CA PRO A 582 31.81 8.77 13.95
C PRO A 582 31.55 7.51 14.78
N GLU A 583 30.36 7.40 15.35
CA GLU A 583 29.92 6.22 16.11
C GLU A 583 29.45 5.10 15.19
N ASP A 584 29.80 3.87 15.52
CA ASP A 584 29.27 2.66 14.85
C ASP A 584 27.89 2.34 15.43
N PRO A 585 26.80 2.40 14.66
CA PRO A 585 25.46 2.07 15.15
C PRO A 585 25.33 0.58 15.59
N PHE A 586 26.23 -0.30 15.17
CA PHE A 586 26.26 -1.70 15.59
C PHE A 586 27.11 -1.94 16.86
N ASP A 587 27.90 -0.95 17.29
CA ASP A 587 28.67 -1.00 18.55
C ASP A 587 28.52 0.32 19.32
N PRO A 588 27.40 0.53 20.03
CA PRO A 588 27.07 1.78 20.69
C PRO A 588 28.19 2.28 21.63
N GLY A 589 28.54 3.55 21.50
CA GLY A 589 29.60 4.19 22.28
C GLY A 589 31.02 3.91 21.78
N ARG A 590 31.15 3.18 20.65
CA ARG A 590 32.45 2.95 19.98
C ARG A 590 32.39 3.38 18.53
N SER A 591 33.58 3.62 17.96
CA SER A 591 33.73 3.91 16.53
C SER A 591 33.95 2.63 15.71
N PHE A 592 33.89 2.80 14.40
CA PHE A 592 34.36 1.78 13.46
C PHE A 592 35.80 1.38 13.77
N ARG A 593 36.14 0.13 13.46
CA ARG A 593 37.47 -0.39 13.67
C ARG A 593 38.37 0.01 12.50
N LEU A 594 39.59 0.44 12.87
CA LEU A 594 40.69 0.68 11.95
C LEU A 594 41.72 -0.45 12.15
N LEU A 595 42.04 -1.15 11.08
CA LEU A 595 43.05 -2.22 11.09
C LEU A 595 43.98 -2.06 9.89
N VAL A 596 45.27 -2.18 10.10
CA VAL A 596 46.23 -2.25 8.99
C VAL A 596 46.61 -3.69 8.72
N ARG A 597 46.26 -4.18 7.54
CA ARG A 597 46.58 -5.54 7.08
C ARG A 597 47.40 -5.45 5.80
N ASP A 598 48.57 -6.06 5.77
CA ASP A 598 49.51 -6.04 4.63
C ASP A 598 49.82 -4.61 4.11
N GLY A 599 49.94 -3.67 5.05
CA GLY A 599 50.25 -2.26 4.74
C GLY A 599 49.02 -1.46 4.22
N ARG A 600 47.85 -2.04 4.17
CA ARG A 600 46.59 -1.40 3.70
C ARG A 600 45.63 -1.19 4.86
N LEU A 601 44.94 -0.07 4.83
CA LEU A 601 43.86 0.24 5.77
C LEU A 601 42.66 -0.65 5.52
N LEU A 602 42.08 -1.16 6.60
CA LEU A 602 40.78 -1.80 6.66
C LEU A 602 39.88 -1.00 7.61
N VAL A 603 38.67 -0.67 7.20
CA VAL A 603 37.64 -0.01 8.04
C VAL A 603 36.40 -0.90 8.05
N TYR A 604 35.96 -1.28 9.26
CA TYR A 604 34.82 -2.17 9.41
C TYR A 604 33.98 -1.87 10.64
N SER A 605 32.73 -2.29 10.61
CA SER A 605 31.80 -2.35 11.72
C SER A 605 31.74 -3.78 12.24
N VAL A 606 31.46 -3.96 13.52
CA VAL A 606 31.23 -5.30 14.12
C VAL A 606 29.98 -6.00 13.58
N GLY A 607 29.14 -5.29 12.81
CA GLY A 607 27.98 -5.91 12.16
C GLY A 607 26.85 -6.28 13.11
N SER A 608 25.95 -7.13 12.60
CA SER A 608 24.72 -7.50 13.30
C SER A 608 24.89 -8.53 14.41
N ASP A 609 25.96 -9.31 14.43
CA ASP A 609 26.29 -10.24 15.52
C ASP A 609 26.91 -9.52 16.72
N GLY A 610 27.59 -8.39 16.48
CA GLY A 610 28.12 -7.50 17.51
C GLY A 610 29.40 -7.97 18.18
N ASP A 611 30.05 -9.02 17.68
CA ASP A 611 31.40 -9.40 18.07
C ASP A 611 32.42 -8.92 17.05
N ASP A 612 33.68 -8.88 17.43
CA ASP A 612 34.78 -8.36 16.60
C ASP A 612 35.58 -9.53 16.04
N ASP A 613 35.32 -9.87 14.80
CA ASP A 613 36.02 -10.90 14.05
C ASP A 613 37.34 -10.40 13.39
N SER A 614 37.83 -9.26 13.83
CA SER A 614 39.04 -8.62 13.34
C SER A 614 39.06 -8.37 11.83
N GLY A 615 37.93 -7.86 11.32
CA GLY A 615 37.75 -7.56 9.90
C GLY A 615 37.65 -8.82 9.04
N THR A 616 36.89 -9.81 9.50
CA THR A 616 36.71 -11.07 8.76
C THR A 616 35.21 -11.27 8.47
N ILE A 617 34.89 -11.54 7.20
CA ILE A 617 33.55 -11.95 6.80
C ILE A 617 33.51 -13.48 6.79
N LYS A 618 32.61 -14.10 7.52
CA LYS A 618 32.44 -15.55 7.52
C LYS A 618 31.38 -15.95 6.47
N PRO A 619 31.65 -16.94 5.63
CA PRO A 619 30.64 -17.49 4.73
C PRO A 619 29.57 -18.22 5.55
N ASN A 620 28.32 -18.18 5.06
CA ASN A 620 27.23 -18.97 5.65
C ASN A 620 27.51 -20.50 5.48
N GLU A 621 26.64 -21.33 6.08
CA GLU A 621 26.69 -22.80 6.01
C GLU A 621 26.74 -23.37 4.56
N PHE A 622 26.33 -22.58 3.56
CA PHE A 622 26.38 -22.93 2.13
C PHE A 622 27.62 -22.37 1.42
N GLY A 623 28.54 -21.73 2.14
CA GLY A 623 29.77 -21.15 1.59
C GLY A 623 29.59 -19.82 0.87
N PHE A 624 28.41 -19.16 1.00
CA PHE A 624 28.15 -17.85 0.40
C PHE A 624 28.42 -16.73 1.41
N ILE A 625 29.16 -15.71 0.99
CA ILE A 625 29.35 -14.48 1.74
C ILE A 625 28.11 -13.62 1.59
N ASN A 626 27.38 -13.37 2.68
CA ASN A 626 26.19 -12.53 2.66
C ASN A 626 26.42 -11.18 3.34
N THR A 627 27.01 -10.27 2.60
CA THR A 627 27.30 -8.91 3.08
C THR A 627 26.04 -8.10 3.47
N ARG A 628 24.84 -8.50 3.01
CA ARG A 628 23.57 -7.87 3.43
C ARG A 628 23.14 -8.32 4.82
N GLY A 629 23.48 -9.54 5.21
CA GLY A 629 23.08 -10.09 6.49
C GLY A 629 23.75 -9.42 7.66
N VAL A 630 25.05 -9.14 7.54
CA VAL A 630 25.83 -8.49 8.60
C VAL A 630 25.48 -7.01 8.82
N ARG A 631 24.51 -6.46 8.09
CA ARG A 631 24.02 -5.08 8.18
C ARG A 631 22.60 -4.96 8.71
N ASN A 632 22.03 -6.02 9.24
CA ASN A 632 20.66 -6.00 9.70
C ASN A 632 20.56 -5.51 11.16
N LEU A 633 20.04 -4.32 11.35
CA LEU A 633 19.89 -3.71 12.68
C LEU A 633 18.95 -4.51 13.58
N SER A 634 17.92 -5.12 13.01
CA SER A 634 16.96 -5.95 13.76
C SER A 634 17.60 -7.27 14.26
N ASP A 635 18.60 -7.80 13.56
CA ASP A 635 19.36 -8.95 14.02
C ASP A 635 20.32 -8.55 15.17
N ARG A 636 20.89 -7.33 15.10
CA ARG A 636 21.78 -6.79 16.16
C ARG A 636 21.03 -6.50 17.47
N TYR A 637 19.80 -6.04 17.36
CA TYR A 637 18.96 -5.72 18.51
C TYR A 637 17.67 -6.54 18.43
N PRO A 638 17.74 -7.87 18.74
CA PRO A 638 16.61 -8.77 18.62
C PRO A 638 15.49 -8.38 19.58
N HIS A 639 14.26 -8.51 19.11
CA HIS A 639 13.05 -8.27 19.88
C HIS A 639 12.37 -9.59 20.21
N ASP A 640 11.67 -9.68 21.36
CA ASP A 640 11.02 -10.90 21.85
C ASP A 640 10.00 -11.55 20.90
N SER A 641 9.52 -10.82 19.89
CA SER A 641 8.55 -11.32 18.90
C SER A 641 9.18 -11.90 17.64
N VAL A 642 10.47 -11.68 17.41
CA VAL A 642 11.19 -12.17 16.23
C VAL A 642 12.15 -13.26 16.66
N THR A 643 11.95 -14.48 16.17
CA THR A 643 13.01 -15.51 16.27
C THR A 643 14.20 -14.99 15.47
N PRO A 644 15.37 -14.81 16.09
CA PRO A 644 16.55 -14.38 15.36
C PRO A 644 16.78 -15.35 14.20
N ASP A 645 16.93 -14.80 13.00
CA ASP A 645 17.47 -15.55 11.88
C ASP A 645 18.85 -16.08 12.32
N PRO A 646 19.26 -17.30 11.95
CA PRO A 646 20.56 -17.83 12.37
C PRO A 646 21.62 -16.80 12.08
N ILE A 647 22.28 -16.37 13.14
CA ILE A 647 23.17 -15.23 13.23
C ILE A 647 24.16 -15.28 12.06
N LYS A 648 24.17 -14.24 11.27
CA LYS A 648 25.11 -14.07 10.17
C LYS A 648 26.40 -13.56 10.78
N ASP A 649 27.25 -14.50 11.06
CA ASP A 649 28.55 -14.34 11.67
C ASP A 649 29.50 -13.52 10.79
N GLY A 650 30.24 -12.57 11.36
CA GLY A 650 31.27 -11.79 10.70
C GLY A 650 31.03 -10.28 10.62
N ASP A 651 32.14 -9.57 10.45
CA ASP A 651 32.19 -8.12 10.41
C ASP A 651 31.65 -7.52 9.09
N TRP A 652 31.06 -6.34 9.17
CA TRP A 652 30.74 -5.55 7.98
C TRP A 652 31.95 -4.74 7.52
N ILE A 653 32.70 -5.26 6.53
CA ILE A 653 33.78 -4.52 5.90
C ILE A 653 33.22 -3.40 5.03
N ILE A 654 33.63 -2.17 5.31
CA ILE A 654 33.21 -0.98 4.57
C ILE A 654 34.33 -0.52 3.63
N TYR A 655 35.56 -0.68 4.06
CA TYR A 655 36.74 -0.37 3.24
C TYR A 655 37.86 -1.40 3.47
N PRO A 656 38.47 -1.91 2.41
CA PRO A 656 38.16 -1.68 1.00
C PRO A 656 36.80 -2.22 0.63
N THR A 657 36.12 -1.58 -0.32
CA THR A 657 34.89 -2.14 -0.86
C THR A 657 35.18 -3.46 -1.55
N GLU A 658 34.52 -4.54 -1.13
CA GLU A 658 34.57 -5.79 -1.87
C GLU A 658 34.03 -5.57 -3.29
N GLY A 659 34.84 -5.89 -4.30
CA GLY A 659 34.52 -5.74 -5.70
C GLY A 659 33.43 -6.69 -6.21
#